data_59290883dabdbcff9e455164c6e01751
#
_entry.id   59290883dabdbcff9e455164c6e01751
#
_cell.length_a   1.000
_cell.length_b   1.000
_cell.length_c   1.000
_cell.angle_alpha   90.00
_cell.angle_beta   90.00
_cell.angle_gamma   90.00
#
_symmetry.space_group_name_H-M   'P 1'
#
loop_
_entity.id
_entity.type
_entity.pdbx_description
1 polymer ?
#
loop_
_entity_poly.entity_id
_entity_poly.type
_entity_poly.pdbx_seq_one_letter_code
_entity_poly.pdbx_strand_id
1 'polypeptide(L)'
;MSHDEYPTDRPAVVTCGLPYANGDLHIGHLRGYIGADAFARALETLGQQVAYVCGSDMHGTPVAVNAEEEGVDPEEFALRWHEQYEETFPKFNVEFDNYGHTHDETNTELTKEIVRTLDEEGYVYEKEIKVAYDPEADQYLPDRYVVGTCPYCGEKARGDECDEGCQRHLEPGEVEDPTSAITGNSAEYRDRTHKFFRVSEFADYLTAFLDDLEGTSNARNQPRQWIEDGLQDWCITRDMDWGIDYPDNGDDDEADDLVLYVWVDAPIEYIASTKQYTERVGADEYDWEEVWREDGEIVHVIGRDIIQHHTIFWPAMLEGAGYNAPRGIAATGFITINGKGLSTSRNRAIWAREYLEEGFHPDLLRYYLTTTGGLQQDVDFSWDAFQEKVNGELVGTVGNFWYRSLLFAYRNYEGTPDEDVSEEVREKIEGAIGDVREAVNDYDLRGIGLAAVRLAQFGNEYIQRNEPWKLVDDEPEEAARVIRDCVQIAKAVGVLIEPIAPDKAEALWAQLGEDGSVHDAHLQDALESPPETFDEPGEPFEKIEDDRVEELNEKLAARIEEAASDQESEAETETDDEGAGESESEPMTDTDDLEPLLEDRISFEEFQQLDVRVGRIEDAEGIEGADDLARLEVDIGFETRQVVAGIKRLHDLDELPGTKCVLLANMEPAELFGVESNGMILAAGEEADLLTTHGDADVGEKVR
;
A
#
# COMPACT_ATOMS: atom_id res chain seq x y z
N MET A 1 13.14 -13.42 -19.67
CA MET A 1 12.47 -13.30 -21.01
C MET A 1 11.32 -12.36 -20.81
N SER A 2 11.01 -11.47 -21.75
CA SER A 2 9.81 -10.63 -21.59
C SER A 2 8.57 -11.51 -21.70
N HIS A 3 7.65 -11.37 -20.77
CA HIS A 3 6.35 -12.02 -20.84
C HIS A 3 5.53 -11.51 -22.05
N ASP A 4 4.57 -12.31 -22.48
CA ASP A 4 3.61 -11.88 -23.51
C ASP A 4 2.67 -10.81 -22.90
N GLU A 5 2.27 -9.81 -23.70
CA GLU A 5 1.31 -8.79 -23.26
C GLU A 5 -0.07 -9.41 -23.00
N TYR A 6 -0.77 -8.87 -21.99
CA TYR A 6 -2.17 -9.22 -21.73
C TYR A 6 -3.09 -8.71 -22.85
N PRO A 7 -4.13 -9.49 -23.22
CA PRO A 7 -4.49 -10.82 -22.70
C PRO A 7 -3.60 -11.92 -23.28
N THR A 8 -3.32 -12.94 -22.47
CA THR A 8 -2.64 -14.16 -22.89
C THR A 8 -3.62 -15.32 -23.07
N ASP A 9 -3.20 -16.40 -23.70
CA ASP A 9 -4.02 -17.64 -23.82
C ASP A 9 -4.01 -18.48 -22.53
N ARG A 10 -3.29 -18.06 -21.48
CA ARG A 10 -3.14 -18.76 -20.19
C ARG A 10 -4.08 -18.16 -19.13
N PRO A 11 -4.65 -18.98 -18.22
CA PRO A 11 -5.45 -18.46 -17.15
C PRO A 11 -4.61 -17.62 -16.17
N ALA A 12 -5.20 -16.57 -15.62
CA ALA A 12 -4.55 -15.70 -14.66
C ALA A 12 -5.22 -15.80 -13.28
N VAL A 13 -4.45 -15.60 -12.22
CA VAL A 13 -4.97 -15.34 -10.88
C VAL A 13 -4.43 -14.01 -10.34
N VAL A 14 -5.31 -13.18 -9.83
CA VAL A 14 -4.96 -11.99 -9.08
C VAL A 14 -5.24 -12.25 -7.61
N THR A 15 -4.30 -11.91 -6.74
CA THR A 15 -4.47 -12.05 -5.28
C THR A 15 -4.15 -10.76 -4.57
N CYS A 16 -4.61 -10.62 -3.35
CA CYS A 16 -4.22 -9.52 -2.47
C CYS A 16 -3.67 -10.06 -1.15
N GLY A 17 -2.75 -9.33 -0.52
CA GLY A 17 -2.25 -9.69 0.81
C GLY A 17 -3.41 -9.94 1.78
N LEU A 18 -3.36 -11.06 2.50
CA LEU A 18 -4.43 -11.46 3.40
C LEU A 18 -4.57 -10.47 4.57
N PRO A 19 -5.77 -10.04 4.94
CA PRO A 19 -5.98 -9.29 6.17
C PRO A 19 -5.88 -10.21 7.38
N TYR A 20 -5.19 -9.77 8.43
CA TYR A 20 -5.27 -10.43 9.72
C TYR A 20 -6.69 -10.35 10.28
N ALA A 21 -7.23 -11.51 10.72
CA ALA A 21 -8.56 -11.58 11.31
C ALA A 21 -8.57 -11.07 12.76
N ASN A 22 -8.23 -9.79 12.97
CA ASN A 22 -8.01 -9.22 14.30
C ASN A 22 -8.50 -7.77 14.50
N GLY A 23 -9.20 -7.18 13.54
CA GLY A 23 -9.68 -5.80 13.67
C GLY A 23 -10.42 -5.24 12.45
N ASP A 24 -11.03 -4.08 12.62
CA ASP A 24 -11.80 -3.41 11.57
C ASP A 24 -10.91 -3.00 10.37
N LEU A 25 -11.48 -3.06 9.17
CA LEU A 25 -10.84 -2.55 7.96
C LEU A 25 -10.90 -1.01 7.90
N HIS A 26 -9.82 -0.41 7.45
CA HIS A 26 -9.72 1.02 7.15
C HIS A 26 -9.29 1.27 5.70
N ILE A 27 -9.34 2.53 5.25
CA ILE A 27 -9.01 2.90 3.86
C ILE A 27 -7.62 2.47 3.40
N GLY A 28 -6.66 2.34 4.33
CA GLY A 28 -5.32 1.81 4.03
C GLY A 28 -5.36 0.35 3.57
N HIS A 29 -6.14 -0.49 4.25
CA HIS A 29 -6.39 -1.87 3.82
C HIS A 29 -7.13 -1.89 2.47
N LEU A 30 -8.22 -1.11 2.36
CA LEU A 30 -9.04 -1.06 1.15
C LEU A 30 -8.24 -0.66 -0.11
N ARG A 31 -7.15 0.09 0.03
CA ARG A 31 -6.31 0.46 -1.13
C ARG A 31 -5.77 -0.75 -1.88
N GLY A 32 -5.30 -1.76 -1.14
CA GLY A 32 -4.81 -3.01 -1.73
C GLY A 32 -5.91 -3.81 -2.41
N TYR A 33 -7.01 -4.06 -1.69
CA TYR A 33 -8.12 -4.89 -2.19
C TYR A 33 -8.85 -4.26 -3.37
N ILE A 34 -9.14 -2.96 -3.31
CA ILE A 34 -9.72 -2.21 -4.42
C ILE A 34 -8.76 -2.17 -5.61
N GLY A 35 -7.45 -2.02 -5.35
CA GLY A 35 -6.44 -2.04 -6.41
C GLY A 35 -6.36 -3.39 -7.13
N ALA A 36 -6.42 -4.48 -6.39
CA ALA A 36 -6.40 -5.83 -6.95
C ALA A 36 -7.68 -6.14 -7.74
N ASP A 37 -8.86 -5.79 -7.19
CA ASP A 37 -10.15 -5.94 -7.87
C ASP A 37 -10.19 -5.11 -9.17
N ALA A 38 -9.74 -3.85 -9.12
CA ALA A 38 -9.67 -3.00 -10.31
C ALA A 38 -8.72 -3.55 -11.38
N PHE A 39 -7.62 -4.19 -10.98
CA PHE A 39 -6.69 -4.83 -11.90
C PHE A 39 -7.30 -6.10 -12.51
N ALA A 40 -7.96 -6.94 -11.71
CA ALA A 40 -8.66 -8.14 -12.19
C ALA A 40 -9.76 -7.77 -13.20
N ARG A 41 -10.63 -6.80 -12.88
CA ARG A 41 -11.66 -6.29 -13.81
C ARG A 41 -11.05 -5.72 -15.10
N ALA A 42 -9.93 -5.01 -15.00
CA ALA A 42 -9.24 -4.50 -16.18
C ALA A 42 -8.68 -5.63 -17.07
N LEU A 43 -8.20 -6.73 -16.48
CA LEU A 43 -7.83 -7.94 -17.21
C LEU A 43 -9.03 -8.60 -17.90
N GLU A 44 -10.18 -8.70 -17.23
CA GLU A 44 -11.44 -9.23 -17.80
C GLU A 44 -11.92 -8.39 -18.98
N THR A 45 -11.88 -7.06 -18.86
CA THR A 45 -12.27 -6.17 -19.97
C THR A 45 -11.34 -6.30 -21.18
N LEU A 46 -10.09 -6.73 -20.98
CA LEU A 46 -9.17 -7.10 -22.08
C LEU A 46 -9.50 -8.46 -22.71
N GLY A 47 -10.31 -9.28 -22.05
CA GLY A 47 -10.63 -10.65 -22.45
C GLY A 47 -9.68 -11.70 -21.86
N GLN A 48 -8.91 -11.37 -20.81
CA GLN A 48 -8.10 -12.32 -20.06
C GLN A 48 -9.00 -13.20 -19.18
N GLN A 49 -8.82 -14.52 -19.25
CA GLN A 49 -9.40 -15.41 -18.26
C GLN A 49 -8.66 -15.19 -16.93
N VAL A 50 -9.36 -14.73 -15.91
CA VAL A 50 -8.77 -14.38 -14.62
C VAL A 50 -9.70 -14.76 -13.48
N ALA A 51 -9.13 -15.13 -12.33
CA ALA A 51 -9.83 -15.25 -11.07
C ALA A 51 -9.21 -14.28 -10.05
N TYR A 52 -10.03 -13.61 -9.27
CA TYR A 52 -9.60 -12.78 -8.14
C TYR A 52 -9.89 -13.51 -6.83
N VAL A 53 -8.84 -13.92 -6.13
CA VAL A 53 -8.97 -14.70 -4.88
C VAL A 53 -8.21 -14.05 -3.73
N CYS A 54 -8.73 -14.27 -2.52
CA CYS A 54 -8.10 -13.86 -1.28
C CYS A 54 -8.59 -14.74 -0.13
N GLY A 55 -8.21 -14.42 1.10
CA GLY A 55 -8.67 -15.07 2.30
C GLY A 55 -8.31 -14.27 3.54
N SER A 56 -8.81 -14.66 4.71
CA SER A 56 -8.42 -14.09 5.99
C SER A 56 -7.23 -14.85 6.58
N ASP A 57 -6.21 -14.12 7.04
CA ASP A 57 -5.15 -14.69 7.85
C ASP A 57 -5.64 -14.84 9.29
N MET A 58 -5.90 -16.08 9.68
CA MET A 58 -6.51 -16.42 10.97
C MET A 58 -5.49 -16.87 12.03
N HIS A 59 -4.26 -17.17 11.63
CA HIS A 59 -3.23 -17.70 12.50
C HIS A 59 -2.28 -16.63 13.03
N GLY A 60 -1.38 -17.07 13.91
CA GLY A 60 -0.32 -16.21 14.44
C GLY A 60 -0.66 -15.48 15.74
N THR A 61 0.38 -14.89 16.28
CA THR A 61 0.40 -14.26 17.60
C THR A 61 -0.66 -13.16 17.81
N PRO A 62 -0.91 -12.23 16.86
CA PRO A 62 -1.89 -11.15 17.08
C PRO A 62 -3.31 -11.64 17.33
N VAL A 63 -3.73 -12.70 16.62
CA VAL A 63 -5.06 -13.30 16.81
C VAL A 63 -5.17 -13.97 18.16
N ALA A 64 -4.16 -14.77 18.56
CA ALA A 64 -4.14 -15.45 19.84
C ALA A 64 -4.17 -14.47 21.03
N VAL A 65 -3.38 -13.37 20.96
CA VAL A 65 -3.38 -12.30 21.99
C VAL A 65 -4.74 -11.68 22.16
N ASN A 66 -5.31 -11.18 21.03
CA ASN A 66 -6.58 -10.46 21.11
C ASN A 66 -7.71 -11.37 21.57
N ALA A 67 -7.69 -12.66 21.19
CA ALA A 67 -8.65 -13.64 21.67
C ALA A 67 -8.54 -13.88 23.20
N GLU A 68 -7.30 -13.96 23.71
CA GLU A 68 -7.04 -14.10 25.16
C GLU A 68 -7.50 -12.86 25.93
N GLU A 69 -7.22 -11.66 25.43
CA GLU A 69 -7.69 -10.40 26.02
C GLU A 69 -9.22 -10.31 26.09
N GLU A 70 -9.92 -10.79 25.05
CA GLU A 70 -11.38 -10.87 25.06
C GLU A 70 -11.93 -12.08 25.84
N GLY A 71 -11.09 -13.05 26.19
CA GLY A 71 -11.48 -14.27 26.91
C GLY A 71 -12.31 -15.22 26.07
N VAL A 72 -12.06 -15.28 24.74
CA VAL A 72 -12.70 -16.15 23.77
C VAL A 72 -11.69 -17.11 23.13
N ASP A 73 -12.19 -18.17 22.47
CA ASP A 73 -11.35 -19.08 21.71
C ASP A 73 -10.78 -18.39 20.46
N PRO A 74 -9.50 -18.58 20.08
CA PRO A 74 -8.90 -17.97 18.90
C PRO A 74 -9.64 -18.24 17.60
N GLU A 75 -10.20 -19.46 17.42
CA GLU A 75 -11.01 -19.81 16.26
C GLU A 75 -12.30 -18.97 16.21
N GLU A 76 -13.02 -18.87 17.34
CA GLU A 76 -14.24 -18.06 17.45
C GLU A 76 -13.94 -16.58 17.18
N PHE A 77 -12.83 -16.07 17.73
CA PHE A 77 -12.38 -14.70 17.52
C PHE A 77 -12.10 -14.41 16.04
N ALA A 78 -11.28 -15.24 15.39
CA ALA A 78 -10.85 -15.03 14.01
C ALA A 78 -12.02 -15.23 13.01
N LEU A 79 -12.87 -16.24 13.20
CA LEU A 79 -14.05 -16.45 12.36
C LEU A 79 -15.00 -15.26 12.39
N ARG A 80 -15.19 -14.63 13.54
CA ARG A 80 -16.01 -13.41 13.65
C ARG A 80 -15.50 -12.27 12.75
N TRP A 81 -14.17 -12.08 12.69
CA TRP A 81 -13.58 -11.08 11.81
C TRP A 81 -13.64 -11.48 10.33
N HIS A 82 -13.42 -12.75 10.04
CA HIS A 82 -13.57 -13.28 8.70
C HIS A 82 -14.98 -13.03 8.15
N GLU A 83 -16.03 -13.39 8.89
CA GLU A 83 -17.43 -13.13 8.52
C GLU A 83 -17.68 -11.62 8.29
N GLN A 84 -17.11 -10.75 9.14
CA GLN A 84 -17.22 -9.31 8.98
C GLN A 84 -16.55 -8.80 7.69
N TYR A 85 -15.41 -9.39 7.30
CA TYR A 85 -14.72 -9.04 6.06
C TYR A 85 -15.51 -9.49 4.83
N GLU A 86 -16.05 -10.70 4.83
CA GLU A 86 -16.95 -11.19 3.78
C GLU A 86 -18.16 -10.25 3.58
N GLU A 87 -18.70 -9.69 4.65
CA GLU A 87 -19.80 -8.72 4.57
C GLU A 87 -19.36 -7.32 4.13
N THR A 88 -18.09 -6.96 4.33
CA THR A 88 -17.59 -5.59 4.11
C THR A 88 -17.08 -5.39 2.69
N PHE A 89 -16.32 -6.34 2.15
CA PHE A 89 -15.72 -6.20 0.82
C PHE A 89 -16.72 -5.95 -0.30
N PRO A 90 -17.85 -6.68 -0.40
CA PRO A 90 -18.84 -6.41 -1.45
C PRO A 90 -19.48 -5.03 -1.37
N LYS A 91 -19.53 -4.42 -0.17
CA LYS A 91 -20.03 -3.04 0.00
C LYS A 91 -19.11 -1.98 -0.62
N PHE A 92 -17.88 -2.36 -0.96
CA PHE A 92 -16.91 -1.54 -1.71
C PHE A 92 -16.71 -2.02 -3.14
N ASN A 93 -17.60 -2.89 -3.63
CA ASN A 93 -17.49 -3.53 -4.94
C ASN A 93 -16.16 -4.28 -5.11
N VAL A 94 -15.63 -4.84 -4.04
CA VAL A 94 -14.51 -5.78 -4.05
C VAL A 94 -15.13 -7.16 -4.10
N GLU A 95 -15.06 -7.81 -5.26
CA GLU A 95 -15.75 -9.05 -5.56
C GLU A 95 -14.73 -10.16 -5.84
N PHE A 96 -14.49 -10.99 -4.81
CA PHE A 96 -13.64 -12.16 -4.96
C PHE A 96 -14.39 -13.30 -5.63
N ASP A 97 -13.75 -13.97 -6.57
CA ASP A 97 -14.20 -15.27 -7.05
C ASP A 97 -14.16 -16.32 -5.97
N ASN A 98 -13.22 -16.22 -5.03
CA ASN A 98 -13.25 -16.98 -3.78
C ASN A 98 -12.58 -16.17 -2.66
N TYR A 99 -13.20 -16.15 -1.49
CA TYR A 99 -12.65 -15.60 -0.27
C TYR A 99 -12.62 -16.67 0.81
N GLY A 100 -11.45 -17.27 1.05
CA GLY A 100 -11.24 -18.33 2.00
C GLY A 100 -10.65 -17.87 3.33
N HIS A 101 -10.02 -18.76 4.06
CA HIS A 101 -9.27 -18.45 5.27
C HIS A 101 -8.22 -19.51 5.59
N THR A 102 -7.14 -19.11 6.25
CA THR A 102 -5.99 -20.00 6.50
C THR A 102 -6.31 -21.19 7.43
N HIS A 103 -7.41 -21.16 8.18
CA HIS A 103 -7.82 -22.22 9.11
C HIS A 103 -8.74 -23.27 8.48
N ASP A 104 -8.95 -23.28 7.17
CA ASP A 104 -9.76 -24.28 6.50
C ASP A 104 -8.98 -25.58 6.19
N GLU A 105 -9.75 -26.65 5.87
CA GLU A 105 -9.19 -27.97 5.59
C GLU A 105 -8.31 -27.95 4.32
N THR A 106 -8.71 -27.20 3.28
CA THR A 106 -7.97 -27.12 2.02
C THR A 106 -6.61 -26.47 2.20
N ASN A 107 -6.56 -25.32 2.91
CA ASN A 107 -5.30 -24.66 3.22
C ASN A 107 -4.43 -25.52 4.13
N THR A 108 -5.01 -26.15 5.15
CA THR A 108 -4.28 -27.04 6.08
C THR A 108 -3.64 -28.23 5.36
N GLU A 109 -4.39 -28.89 4.44
CA GLU A 109 -3.86 -30.02 3.67
C GLU A 109 -2.75 -29.61 2.72
N LEU A 110 -2.93 -28.52 1.96
CA LEU A 110 -1.92 -27.99 1.03
C LEU A 110 -0.67 -27.52 1.78
N THR A 111 -0.83 -26.84 2.90
CA THR A 111 0.29 -26.42 3.74
C THR A 111 1.13 -27.60 4.20
N LYS A 112 0.48 -28.63 4.73
CA LYS A 112 1.16 -29.86 5.15
C LYS A 112 1.81 -30.61 3.96
N GLU A 113 1.19 -30.62 2.79
CA GLU A 113 1.76 -31.21 1.57
C GLU A 113 3.03 -30.47 1.13
N ILE A 114 2.96 -29.14 1.03
CA ILE A 114 4.08 -28.30 0.60
C ILE A 114 5.27 -28.44 1.57
N VAL A 115 5.00 -28.34 2.90
CA VAL A 115 6.06 -28.45 3.91
C VAL A 115 6.73 -29.83 3.88
N ARG A 116 5.96 -30.93 3.72
CA ARG A 116 6.53 -32.28 3.55
C ARG A 116 7.40 -32.37 2.31
N THR A 117 6.95 -31.80 1.20
CA THR A 117 7.75 -31.76 -0.04
C THR A 117 9.08 -31.06 0.16
N LEU A 118 9.06 -29.88 0.82
CA LEU A 118 10.27 -29.13 1.14
C LEU A 118 11.22 -29.90 2.07
N ASP A 119 10.70 -30.67 3.03
CA ASP A 119 11.49 -31.50 3.93
C ASP A 119 12.08 -32.73 3.20
N GLU A 120 11.28 -33.42 2.38
CA GLU A 120 11.71 -34.57 1.57
C GLU A 120 12.82 -34.20 0.55
N GLU A 121 12.75 -32.98 -0.03
CA GLU A 121 13.78 -32.44 -0.93
C GLU A 121 15.01 -31.90 -0.18
N GLY A 122 14.98 -31.85 1.17
CA GLY A 122 16.09 -31.46 2.03
C GLY A 122 16.25 -29.97 2.25
N TYR A 123 15.23 -29.17 1.90
CA TYR A 123 15.22 -27.74 2.14
C TYR A 123 14.84 -27.35 3.56
N VAL A 124 14.39 -28.29 4.39
CA VAL A 124 14.12 -28.07 5.82
C VAL A 124 15.18 -28.77 6.67
N TYR A 125 15.56 -28.12 7.78
CA TYR A 125 16.50 -28.69 8.73
C TYR A 125 16.20 -28.20 10.17
N GLU A 126 16.73 -28.93 11.13
CA GLU A 126 16.62 -28.59 12.54
C GLU A 126 17.77 -27.69 13.00
N LYS A 127 17.44 -26.71 13.84
CA LYS A 127 18.41 -25.83 14.49
C LYS A 127 17.96 -25.53 15.91
N GLU A 128 18.89 -25.70 16.87
CA GLU A 128 18.68 -25.29 18.26
C GLU A 128 18.84 -23.75 18.35
N ILE A 129 17.81 -23.08 18.87
CA ILE A 129 17.78 -21.63 19.11
C ILE A 129 17.37 -21.32 20.53
N LYS A 130 17.56 -20.09 20.95
CA LYS A 130 17.11 -19.60 22.26
C LYS A 130 15.71 -19.00 22.12
N VAL A 131 14.74 -19.56 22.82
CA VAL A 131 13.38 -19.06 22.89
C VAL A 131 13.12 -18.53 24.29
N ALA A 132 12.44 -17.40 24.41
CA ALA A 132 12.04 -16.85 25.68
C ALA A 132 10.95 -17.73 26.32
N TYR A 133 11.01 -17.90 27.62
CA TYR A 133 10.09 -18.72 28.40
C TYR A 133 9.72 -18.00 29.70
N ASP A 134 8.42 -17.91 29.96
CA ASP A 134 7.90 -17.41 31.26
C ASP A 134 7.81 -18.58 32.25
N PRO A 135 8.70 -18.62 33.27
CA PRO A 135 8.70 -19.72 34.22
C PRO A 135 7.54 -19.69 35.23
N GLU A 136 6.82 -18.57 35.37
CA GLU A 136 5.68 -18.44 36.27
C GLU A 136 4.37 -18.87 35.56
N ALA A 137 4.27 -18.60 34.27
CA ALA A 137 3.16 -19.02 33.45
C ALA A 137 3.35 -20.43 32.84
N ASP A 138 4.57 -21.01 32.91
CA ASP A 138 4.95 -22.29 32.29
C ASP A 138 4.75 -22.31 30.78
N GLN A 139 5.11 -21.20 30.10
CA GLN A 139 4.81 -20.95 28.69
C GLN A 139 6.03 -20.41 27.94
N TYR A 140 6.25 -20.90 26.70
CA TYR A 140 7.15 -20.27 25.74
C TYR A 140 6.51 -19.00 25.16
N LEU A 141 7.34 -18.00 24.93
CA LEU A 141 6.93 -16.70 24.45
C LEU A 141 7.38 -16.53 22.99
N PRO A 142 6.47 -16.51 22.02
CA PRO A 142 6.77 -16.09 20.65
C PRO A 142 7.37 -14.67 20.61
N ASP A 143 8.12 -14.37 19.55
CA ASP A 143 8.94 -13.17 19.45
C ASP A 143 8.24 -11.86 19.86
N ARG A 144 6.97 -11.65 19.45
CA ARG A 144 6.20 -10.44 19.81
C ARG A 144 5.68 -10.39 21.24
N TYR A 145 5.71 -11.52 21.95
CA TYR A 145 5.40 -11.58 23.38
C TYR A 145 6.62 -11.29 24.28
N VAL A 146 7.80 -11.12 23.69
CA VAL A 146 9.01 -10.76 24.40
C VAL A 146 9.22 -9.26 24.30
N VAL A 147 9.36 -8.59 25.42
CA VAL A 147 9.72 -7.17 25.50
C VAL A 147 10.96 -7.06 26.39
N GLY A 148 11.91 -6.23 26.00
CA GLY A 148 13.12 -5.99 26.77
C GLY A 148 13.97 -4.91 26.13
N THR A 149 15.27 -4.95 26.33
CA THR A 149 16.22 -3.93 25.88
C THR A 149 16.93 -4.38 24.60
N CYS A 150 16.99 -3.52 23.60
CA CYS A 150 17.75 -3.75 22.37
C CYS A 150 19.25 -3.78 22.67
N PRO A 151 19.99 -4.86 22.30
CA PRO A 151 21.42 -4.96 22.56
C PRO A 151 22.29 -3.98 21.75
N TYR A 152 21.72 -3.35 20.74
CA TYR A 152 22.43 -2.47 19.79
C TYR A 152 22.29 -0.98 20.11
N CYS A 153 21.14 -0.53 20.59
CA CYS A 153 20.90 0.88 20.87
C CYS A 153 20.47 1.16 22.33
N GLY A 154 20.07 0.14 23.08
CA GLY A 154 19.64 0.30 24.48
C GLY A 154 18.16 0.68 24.65
N GLU A 155 17.45 0.93 23.55
CA GLU A 155 16.02 1.26 23.58
C GLU A 155 15.16 0.02 23.79
N LYS A 156 13.89 0.23 24.12
CA LYS A 156 12.89 -0.84 24.26
C LYS A 156 12.72 -1.55 22.91
N ALA A 157 12.71 -2.86 22.94
CA ALA A 157 12.58 -3.70 21.76
C ALA A 157 11.65 -4.88 22.02
N ARG A 158 11.07 -5.41 20.94
CA ARG A 158 10.38 -6.69 20.92
C ARG A 158 11.34 -7.80 20.54
N GLY A 159 10.93 -9.05 20.68
CA GLY A 159 11.78 -10.22 20.46
C GLY A 159 12.30 -10.35 19.02
N ASP A 160 11.62 -9.75 18.05
CA ASP A 160 11.91 -9.81 16.61
C ASP A 160 12.44 -8.48 16.03
N GLU A 161 12.16 -7.34 16.67
CA GLU A 161 12.50 -6.03 16.12
C GLU A 161 12.65 -4.94 17.20
N CYS A 162 13.52 -3.98 16.95
CA CYS A 162 13.65 -2.78 17.75
C CYS A 162 12.74 -1.67 17.20
N ASP A 163 11.47 -1.70 17.56
CA ASP A 163 10.45 -0.79 17.05
C ASP A 163 10.67 0.68 17.43
N GLU A 164 11.14 0.91 18.67
CA GLU A 164 11.26 2.24 19.28
C GLU A 164 12.63 2.89 19.08
N GLY A 165 13.64 2.11 18.60
CA GLY A 165 15.01 2.59 18.46
C GLY A 165 15.59 2.44 17.05
N CYS A 166 16.58 1.56 16.88
CA CYS A 166 17.36 1.45 15.65
C CYS A 166 16.68 0.70 14.50
N GLN A 167 15.43 0.26 14.64
CA GLN A 167 14.62 -0.47 13.64
C GLN A 167 15.33 -1.72 13.07
N ARG A 168 16.21 -2.34 13.88
CA ARG A 168 16.96 -3.51 13.47
C ARG A 168 16.15 -4.77 13.80
N HIS A 169 16.13 -5.71 12.87
CA HIS A 169 15.68 -7.07 13.14
C HIS A 169 16.59 -7.72 14.19
N LEU A 170 15.97 -8.43 15.14
CA LEU A 170 16.63 -9.11 16.25
C LEU A 170 16.47 -10.62 16.07
N GLU A 171 17.57 -11.34 16.27
CA GLU A 171 17.53 -12.79 16.30
C GLU A 171 16.93 -13.32 17.62
N PRO A 172 16.28 -14.49 17.62
CA PRO A 172 15.75 -15.08 18.84
C PRO A 172 16.82 -15.20 19.93
N GLY A 173 16.54 -14.61 21.09
CA GLY A 173 17.46 -14.61 22.23
C GLY A 173 18.43 -13.43 22.33
N GLU A 174 18.32 -12.44 21.45
CA GLU A 174 19.17 -11.24 21.47
C GLU A 174 18.64 -10.14 22.41
N VAL A 175 17.33 -10.06 22.65
CA VAL A 175 16.75 -9.06 23.55
C VAL A 175 17.30 -9.25 24.97
N GLU A 176 17.85 -8.20 25.54
CA GLU A 176 18.35 -8.19 26.93
C GLU A 176 17.21 -7.94 27.91
N ASP A 177 17.31 -8.56 29.10
CA ASP A 177 16.30 -8.48 30.18
C ASP A 177 14.86 -8.78 29.71
N PRO A 178 14.61 -9.94 29.05
CA PRO A 178 13.33 -10.25 28.47
C PRO A 178 12.22 -10.37 29.51
N THR A 179 11.05 -9.82 29.20
CA THR A 179 9.82 -9.92 29.98
C THR A 179 8.66 -10.36 29.06
N SER A 180 7.70 -11.03 29.64
CA SER A 180 6.45 -11.37 28.91
C SER A 180 5.60 -10.11 28.71
N ALA A 181 5.22 -9.81 27.48
CA ALA A 181 4.28 -8.73 27.18
C ALA A 181 2.85 -9.03 27.69
N ILE A 182 2.53 -10.31 27.94
CA ILE A 182 1.21 -10.74 28.41
C ILE A 182 1.09 -10.64 29.94
N THR A 183 2.07 -11.25 30.64
CA THR A 183 1.99 -11.42 32.09
C THR A 183 2.80 -10.37 32.85
N GLY A 184 3.72 -9.64 32.19
CA GLY A 184 4.68 -8.76 32.82
C GLY A 184 5.81 -9.49 33.58
N ASN A 185 5.80 -10.84 33.60
CA ASN A 185 6.80 -11.63 34.30
C ASN A 185 8.15 -11.57 33.60
N SER A 186 9.24 -11.71 34.37
CA SER A 186 10.58 -11.87 33.82
C SER A 186 10.68 -13.20 33.06
N ALA A 187 11.14 -13.17 31.82
CA ALA A 187 11.38 -14.35 31.02
C ALA A 187 12.83 -14.81 31.08
N GLU A 188 13.06 -16.08 30.80
CA GLU A 188 14.39 -16.67 30.64
C GLU A 188 14.54 -17.33 29.29
N TYR A 189 15.76 -17.33 28.72
CA TYR A 189 15.98 -18.03 27.45
C TYR A 189 16.27 -19.51 27.70
N ARG A 190 15.57 -20.37 26.94
CA ARG A 190 15.77 -21.81 26.89
C ARG A 190 16.15 -22.27 25.51
N ASP A 191 17.02 -23.27 25.42
CA ASP A 191 17.34 -23.90 24.15
C ASP A 191 16.14 -24.75 23.66
N ARG A 192 15.71 -24.54 22.42
CA ARG A 192 14.61 -25.27 21.77
C ARG A 192 14.99 -25.56 20.33
N THR A 193 14.62 -26.75 19.86
CA THR A 193 14.85 -27.14 18.45
C THR A 193 13.67 -26.73 17.61
N HIS A 194 13.93 -25.93 16.57
CA HIS A 194 12.96 -25.49 15.57
C HIS A 194 13.34 -25.94 14.18
N LYS A 195 12.37 -25.92 13.26
CA LYS A 195 12.57 -26.21 11.85
C LYS A 195 12.88 -24.90 11.10
N PHE A 196 13.86 -24.98 10.20
CA PHE A 196 14.33 -23.86 9.38
C PHE A 196 14.23 -24.21 7.91
N PHE A 197 13.74 -23.29 7.08
CA PHE A 197 13.72 -23.39 5.63
C PHE A 197 14.99 -22.74 5.05
N ARG A 198 15.70 -23.45 4.17
CA ARG A 198 16.98 -23.03 3.55
C ARG A 198 16.79 -22.01 2.44
N VAL A 199 16.29 -20.82 2.76
CA VAL A 199 16.10 -19.73 1.80
C VAL A 199 17.41 -19.37 1.09
N SER A 200 18.53 -19.47 1.82
CA SER A 200 19.87 -19.18 1.30
C SER A 200 20.28 -20.04 0.11
N GLU A 201 19.72 -21.25 -0.05
CA GLU A 201 19.99 -22.13 -1.19
C GLU A 201 19.30 -21.66 -2.49
N PHE A 202 18.33 -20.75 -2.40
CA PHE A 202 17.57 -20.24 -3.53
C PHE A 202 18.11 -18.90 -4.08
N ALA A 203 19.24 -18.38 -3.61
CA ALA A 203 19.76 -17.06 -4.00
C ALA A 203 19.92 -16.88 -5.52
N ASP A 204 20.46 -17.89 -6.22
CA ASP A 204 20.63 -17.84 -7.69
C ASP A 204 19.27 -17.86 -8.41
N TYR A 205 18.33 -18.69 -7.94
CA TYR A 205 16.96 -18.74 -8.46
C TYR A 205 16.24 -17.42 -8.24
N LEU A 206 16.26 -16.87 -7.04
CA LEU A 206 15.61 -15.61 -6.68
C LEU A 206 16.19 -14.44 -7.49
N THR A 207 17.48 -14.43 -7.77
CA THR A 207 18.09 -13.44 -8.65
C THR A 207 17.51 -13.51 -10.05
N ALA A 208 17.39 -14.72 -10.61
CA ALA A 208 16.81 -14.91 -11.93
C ALA A 208 15.29 -14.59 -11.95
N PHE A 209 14.57 -14.95 -10.92
CA PHE A 209 13.16 -14.60 -10.72
C PHE A 209 12.96 -13.08 -10.72
N LEU A 210 13.75 -12.32 -9.95
CA LEU A 210 13.65 -10.86 -9.90
C LEU A 210 14.05 -10.18 -11.22
N ASP A 211 14.85 -10.82 -12.06
CA ASP A 211 15.19 -10.31 -13.40
C ASP A 211 14.02 -10.43 -14.38
N ASP A 212 13.15 -11.42 -14.18
CA ASP A 212 11.97 -11.68 -15.02
C ASP A 212 10.68 -11.12 -14.41
N LEU A 213 10.66 -10.78 -13.12
CA LEU A 213 9.49 -10.27 -12.39
C LEU A 213 9.00 -8.95 -12.95
N GLU A 214 7.70 -8.88 -13.27
CA GLU A 214 6.98 -7.66 -13.62
C GLU A 214 6.38 -6.97 -12.38
N GLY A 215 5.71 -5.83 -12.58
CA GLY A 215 5.06 -5.06 -11.51
C GLY A 215 5.87 -3.85 -11.05
N THR A 216 5.73 -3.48 -9.79
CA THR A 216 6.28 -2.23 -9.26
C THR A 216 7.79 -2.29 -9.04
N SER A 217 8.47 -1.15 -9.19
CA SER A 217 9.94 -1.10 -9.12
C SER A 217 10.48 -1.39 -7.71
N ASN A 218 9.73 -1.05 -6.65
CA ASN A 218 10.10 -1.37 -5.27
C ASN A 218 10.11 -2.90 -5.03
N ALA A 219 9.10 -3.63 -5.56
CA ALA A 219 9.05 -5.09 -5.46
C ALA A 219 10.20 -5.79 -6.19
N ARG A 220 10.82 -5.14 -7.19
CA ARG A 220 11.95 -5.70 -7.97
C ARG A 220 13.32 -5.28 -7.45
N ASN A 221 13.47 -4.04 -6.98
CA ASN A 221 14.77 -3.48 -6.67
C ASN A 221 15.20 -3.71 -5.21
N GLN A 222 14.30 -3.55 -4.27
CA GLN A 222 14.60 -3.73 -2.85
C GLN A 222 15.06 -5.16 -2.51
N PRO A 223 14.43 -6.25 -3.01
CA PRO A 223 14.86 -7.61 -2.71
C PRO A 223 16.25 -7.98 -3.22
N ARG A 224 16.74 -7.34 -4.28
CA ARG A 224 18.09 -7.55 -4.80
C ARG A 224 19.16 -7.23 -3.75
N GLN A 225 18.95 -6.15 -2.99
CA GLN A 225 19.85 -5.78 -1.91
C GLN A 225 19.90 -6.87 -0.82
N TRP A 226 18.75 -7.42 -0.43
CA TRP A 226 18.72 -8.50 0.57
C TRP A 226 19.46 -9.76 0.09
N ILE A 227 19.38 -10.11 -1.21
CA ILE A 227 20.13 -11.23 -1.77
C ILE A 227 21.63 -10.92 -1.76
N GLU A 228 22.04 -9.70 -2.13
CA GLU A 228 23.44 -9.26 -2.14
C GLU A 228 24.05 -9.23 -0.72
N ASP A 229 23.27 -8.83 0.29
CA ASP A 229 23.69 -8.82 1.70
C ASP A 229 23.77 -10.23 2.30
N GLY A 230 23.21 -11.24 1.64
CA GLY A 230 23.21 -12.65 2.02
C GLY A 230 21.94 -13.05 2.77
N LEU A 231 21.15 -13.92 2.12
CA LEU A 231 19.90 -14.44 2.69
C LEU A 231 20.13 -15.29 3.92
N GLN A 232 19.31 -15.08 4.93
CA GLN A 232 19.25 -15.91 6.12
C GLN A 232 18.15 -16.96 5.99
N ASP A 233 18.41 -18.17 6.53
CA ASP A 233 17.40 -19.23 6.59
C ASP A 233 16.32 -18.87 7.60
N TRP A 234 15.07 -19.17 7.29
CA TRP A 234 13.93 -18.75 8.09
C TRP A 234 13.42 -19.84 9.02
N CYS A 235 13.14 -19.47 10.27
CA CYS A 235 12.48 -20.33 11.23
C CYS A 235 11.00 -20.48 10.88
N ILE A 236 10.59 -21.69 10.47
CA ILE A 236 9.23 -21.98 9.99
C ILE A 236 8.30 -22.59 11.03
N THR A 237 8.71 -22.67 12.29
CA THR A 237 7.88 -23.19 13.38
C THR A 237 7.86 -22.25 14.58
N ARG A 238 6.79 -22.36 15.37
CA ARG A 238 6.59 -21.59 16.61
C ARG A 238 6.04 -22.49 17.73
N ASP A 239 6.41 -22.14 18.97
CA ASP A 239 5.85 -22.74 20.20
C ASP A 239 4.57 -22.00 20.59
N MET A 240 3.44 -22.45 20.07
CA MET A 240 2.12 -21.91 20.42
C MET A 240 1.02 -22.92 20.07
N ASP A 241 -0.17 -22.73 20.65
CA ASP A 241 -1.29 -23.66 20.49
C ASP A 241 -2.21 -23.28 19.30
N TRP A 242 -1.99 -22.12 18.65
CA TRP A 242 -2.84 -21.60 17.57
C TRP A 242 -2.08 -21.51 16.25
N GLY A 243 -2.42 -22.37 15.30
CA GLY A 243 -1.79 -22.47 13.97
C GLY A 243 -1.96 -23.86 13.39
N ILE A 244 -1.33 -24.13 12.26
CA ILE A 244 -1.29 -25.46 11.63
C ILE A 244 -0.12 -26.24 12.24
N ASP A 245 -0.42 -27.43 12.79
CA ASP A 245 0.62 -28.32 13.33
C ASP A 245 1.65 -28.67 12.25
N TYR A 246 2.93 -28.66 12.65
CA TYR A 246 4.00 -29.13 11.78
C TYR A 246 3.73 -30.57 11.35
N PRO A 247 3.78 -30.90 10.03
CA PRO A 247 3.45 -32.24 9.56
C PRO A 247 4.46 -33.26 10.05
N ASP A 248 3.98 -34.22 10.85
CA ASP A 248 4.76 -35.24 11.53
C ASP A 248 5.43 -36.19 10.53
N ASN A 249 6.72 -36.43 10.65
CA ASN A 249 7.44 -37.50 9.96
C ASN A 249 7.62 -38.75 10.82
N GLY A 250 6.93 -38.82 11.93
CA GLY A 250 6.48 -40.06 12.55
C GLY A 250 7.39 -40.74 13.58
N ASP A 251 8.33 -40.09 14.29
CA ASP A 251 9.07 -40.77 15.37
C ASP A 251 9.64 -39.87 16.48
N ASP A 252 9.40 -38.56 16.50
CA ASP A 252 9.95 -37.66 17.58
C ASP A 252 8.84 -37.03 18.43
N ASP A 253 8.73 -37.45 19.68
CA ASP A 253 7.79 -36.94 20.71
C ASP A 253 7.95 -35.44 21.03
N GLU A 254 9.00 -34.75 20.55
CA GLU A 254 9.26 -33.33 20.81
C GLU A 254 8.78 -32.41 19.66
N ALA A 255 8.49 -32.94 18.45
CA ALA A 255 7.98 -32.17 17.33
C ALA A 255 6.44 -32.01 17.39
N ASP A 256 5.78 -32.77 18.27
CA ASP A 256 4.31 -32.82 18.38
C ASP A 256 3.68 -31.51 18.93
N ASP A 257 4.49 -30.55 19.43
CA ASP A 257 4.02 -29.33 20.07
C ASP A 257 4.34 -28.04 19.26
N LEU A 258 4.81 -28.15 18.01
CA LEU A 258 5.15 -27.00 17.17
C LEU A 258 4.10 -26.75 16.10
N VAL A 259 3.67 -25.50 15.98
CA VAL A 259 2.86 -25.04 14.83
C VAL A 259 3.73 -24.37 13.78
N LEU A 260 3.26 -24.34 12.54
CA LEU A 260 3.88 -23.60 11.46
C LEU A 260 3.79 -22.08 11.70
N TYR A 261 4.82 -21.37 11.28
CA TYR A 261 4.83 -19.91 11.30
C TYR A 261 3.83 -19.37 10.27
N VAL A 262 3.07 -18.37 10.66
CA VAL A 262 1.99 -17.76 9.87
C VAL A 262 2.38 -17.41 8.41
N TRP A 263 3.61 -17.04 8.15
CA TRP A 263 4.09 -16.74 6.80
C TRP A 263 4.39 -18.02 5.96
N VAL A 264 4.20 -19.21 6.52
CA VAL A 264 4.21 -20.47 5.76
C VAL A 264 2.82 -20.74 5.19
N ASP A 265 1.79 -20.69 6.01
CA ASP A 265 0.42 -21.04 5.63
C ASP A 265 -0.36 -19.88 4.99
N ALA A 266 -0.07 -18.62 5.36
CA ALA A 266 -0.76 -17.47 4.80
C ALA A 266 -0.64 -17.37 3.26
N PRO A 267 0.54 -17.42 2.63
CA PRO A 267 0.61 -17.34 1.17
C PRO A 267 0.08 -18.61 0.46
N ILE A 268 0.01 -19.75 1.13
CA ILE A 268 -0.58 -20.98 0.58
C ILE A 268 -2.09 -20.82 0.40
N GLU A 269 -2.75 -19.97 1.19
CA GLU A 269 -4.16 -19.64 1.04
C GLU A 269 -4.50 -19.12 -0.36
N TYR A 270 -3.58 -18.47 -1.06
CA TYR A 270 -3.79 -18.09 -2.47
C TYR A 270 -4.04 -19.31 -3.36
N ILE A 271 -3.30 -20.40 -3.13
CA ILE A 271 -3.48 -21.66 -3.84
C ILE A 271 -4.78 -22.33 -3.39
N ALA A 272 -5.02 -22.39 -2.06
CA ALA A 272 -6.21 -23.01 -1.48
C ALA A 272 -7.48 -22.34 -1.99
N SER A 273 -7.53 -21.02 -1.97
CA SER A 273 -8.65 -20.23 -2.45
C SER A 273 -8.89 -20.41 -3.96
N THR A 274 -7.81 -20.46 -4.77
CA THR A 274 -7.92 -20.77 -6.20
C THR A 274 -8.48 -22.19 -6.44
N LYS A 275 -8.02 -23.19 -5.66
CA LYS A 275 -8.51 -24.56 -5.73
C LYS A 275 -9.99 -24.67 -5.37
N GLN A 276 -10.43 -23.99 -4.32
CA GLN A 276 -11.83 -23.92 -3.90
C GLN A 276 -12.70 -23.28 -5.00
N TYR A 277 -12.19 -22.24 -5.68
CA TYR A 277 -12.86 -21.65 -6.84
C TYR A 277 -13.04 -22.71 -7.95
N THR A 278 -11.96 -23.40 -8.33
CA THR A 278 -12.02 -24.49 -9.32
C THR A 278 -13.03 -25.58 -8.94
N GLU A 279 -13.07 -26.00 -7.68
CA GLU A 279 -14.03 -27.01 -7.19
C GLU A 279 -15.47 -26.54 -7.32
N ARG A 280 -15.73 -25.23 -7.23
CA ARG A 280 -17.07 -24.65 -7.38
C ARG A 280 -17.50 -24.49 -8.84
N VAL A 281 -16.61 -24.08 -9.74
CA VAL A 281 -16.97 -23.80 -11.15
C VAL A 281 -16.67 -24.98 -12.08
N GLY A 282 -15.70 -25.84 -11.73
CA GLY A 282 -15.21 -26.97 -12.50
C GLY A 282 -13.93 -26.66 -13.26
N ALA A 283 -13.03 -27.65 -13.36
CA ALA A 283 -11.73 -27.49 -14.04
C ALA A 283 -11.85 -27.21 -15.56
N ASP A 284 -12.98 -27.55 -16.19
CA ASP A 284 -13.23 -27.18 -17.60
C ASP A 284 -13.44 -25.66 -17.75
N GLU A 285 -13.88 -24.97 -16.70
CA GLU A 285 -14.10 -23.53 -16.69
C GLU A 285 -12.85 -22.78 -16.19
N TYR A 286 -12.25 -23.24 -15.10
CA TYR A 286 -11.04 -22.64 -14.52
C TYR A 286 -10.25 -23.68 -13.74
N ASP A 287 -8.99 -23.92 -14.11
CA ASP A 287 -8.16 -24.97 -13.51
C ASP A 287 -7.01 -24.36 -12.68
N TRP A 288 -7.05 -24.55 -11.36
CA TRP A 288 -6.02 -24.09 -10.45
C TRP A 288 -4.65 -24.76 -10.69
N GLU A 289 -4.62 -26.04 -11.17
CA GLU A 289 -3.36 -26.73 -11.47
C GLU A 289 -2.66 -26.11 -12.68
N GLU A 290 -3.42 -25.68 -13.71
CA GLU A 290 -2.87 -24.96 -14.85
C GLU A 290 -2.22 -23.64 -14.38
N VAL A 291 -2.84 -22.94 -13.42
CA VAL A 291 -2.30 -21.67 -12.89
C VAL A 291 -1.07 -21.90 -12.00
N TRP A 292 -1.16 -22.78 -11.02
CA TRP A 292 -0.16 -22.88 -9.96
C TRP A 292 0.91 -23.96 -10.19
N ARG A 293 0.68 -24.93 -11.09
CA ARG A 293 1.61 -26.06 -11.35
C ARG A 293 2.14 -26.10 -12.78
N GLU A 294 1.57 -25.33 -13.70
CA GLU A 294 2.02 -25.27 -15.08
C GLU A 294 2.56 -23.86 -15.38
N ASP A 295 1.95 -23.11 -16.31
CA ASP A 295 2.47 -21.82 -16.78
C ASP A 295 1.44 -20.68 -16.77
N GLY A 296 0.44 -20.74 -15.87
CA GLY A 296 -0.54 -19.66 -15.68
C GLY A 296 0.08 -18.37 -15.13
N GLU A 297 -0.70 -17.30 -15.21
CA GLU A 297 -0.27 -15.95 -14.85
C GLU A 297 -0.65 -15.61 -13.40
N ILE A 298 0.31 -15.47 -12.51
CA ILE A 298 0.07 -15.16 -11.09
C ILE A 298 0.47 -13.73 -10.82
N VAL A 299 -0.46 -12.92 -10.30
CA VAL A 299 -0.23 -11.52 -9.92
C VAL A 299 -0.61 -11.29 -8.46
N HIS A 300 0.34 -10.78 -7.68
CA HIS A 300 0.09 -10.40 -6.29
C HIS A 300 0.02 -8.86 -6.16
N VAL A 301 -1.06 -8.34 -5.59
CA VAL A 301 -1.16 -6.95 -5.16
C VAL A 301 -1.01 -6.90 -3.65
N ILE A 302 0.04 -6.25 -3.16
CA ILE A 302 0.44 -6.35 -1.75
C ILE A 302 0.77 -4.98 -1.15
N GLY A 303 0.79 -4.87 0.17
CA GLY A 303 1.42 -3.76 0.86
C GLY A 303 2.95 -3.81 0.74
N ARG A 304 3.61 -2.66 0.74
CA ARG A 304 5.09 -2.62 0.66
C ARG A 304 5.80 -3.25 1.86
N ASP A 305 5.13 -3.34 2.99
CA ASP A 305 5.60 -3.97 4.23
C ASP A 305 5.82 -5.47 4.10
N ILE A 306 5.13 -6.13 3.17
CA ILE A 306 5.23 -7.56 2.93
C ILE A 306 5.97 -7.93 1.63
N ILE A 307 6.73 -6.99 1.05
CA ILE A 307 7.53 -7.25 -0.16
C ILE A 307 8.50 -8.41 0.08
N GLN A 308 9.22 -8.45 1.20
CA GLN A 308 10.20 -9.51 1.48
C GLN A 308 9.56 -10.90 1.45
N HIS A 309 8.39 -11.05 2.04
CA HIS A 309 7.67 -12.31 2.08
C HIS A 309 7.28 -12.80 0.68
N HIS A 310 6.81 -11.90 -0.19
CA HIS A 310 6.32 -12.25 -1.53
C HIS A 310 7.40 -12.33 -2.60
N THR A 311 8.59 -11.76 -2.36
CA THR A 311 9.68 -11.73 -3.35
C THR A 311 10.86 -12.62 -3.01
N ILE A 312 10.97 -13.08 -1.75
CA ILE A 312 12.06 -13.93 -1.27
C ILE A 312 11.50 -15.26 -0.76
N PHE A 313 10.72 -15.21 0.33
CA PHE A 313 10.26 -16.41 1.02
C PHE A 313 9.28 -17.23 0.18
N TRP A 314 8.21 -16.61 -0.31
CA TRP A 314 7.17 -17.26 -1.08
C TRP A 314 7.66 -17.87 -2.41
N PRO A 315 8.41 -17.16 -3.28
CA PRO A 315 8.94 -17.77 -4.51
C PRO A 315 9.92 -18.91 -4.26
N ALA A 316 10.72 -18.85 -3.17
CA ALA A 316 11.60 -19.94 -2.77
C ALA A 316 10.80 -21.19 -2.35
N MET A 317 9.69 -21.02 -1.61
CA MET A 317 8.81 -22.14 -1.26
C MET A 317 8.15 -22.75 -2.50
N LEU A 318 7.63 -21.93 -3.41
CA LEU A 318 7.02 -22.36 -4.66
C LEU A 318 7.99 -23.19 -5.50
N GLU A 319 9.20 -22.68 -5.74
CA GLU A 319 10.25 -23.38 -6.47
C GLU A 319 10.60 -24.71 -5.80
N GLY A 320 10.85 -24.70 -4.49
CA GLY A 320 11.19 -25.89 -3.71
C GLY A 320 10.11 -26.96 -3.70
N ALA A 321 8.85 -26.56 -3.82
CA ALA A 321 7.70 -27.46 -3.85
C ALA A 321 7.18 -27.77 -5.27
N GLY A 322 7.82 -27.22 -6.31
CA GLY A 322 7.49 -27.47 -7.71
C GLY A 322 6.21 -26.78 -8.20
N TYR A 323 5.97 -25.57 -7.69
CA TYR A 323 4.87 -24.69 -8.11
C TYR A 323 5.39 -23.57 -9.02
N ASN A 324 4.46 -22.95 -9.77
CA ASN A 324 4.71 -21.82 -10.64
C ASN A 324 4.98 -20.55 -9.83
N ALA A 325 5.91 -19.71 -10.30
CA ALA A 325 6.25 -18.43 -9.65
C ALA A 325 5.32 -17.29 -10.07
N PRO A 326 5.16 -16.26 -9.27
CA PRO A 326 4.44 -15.05 -9.67
C PRO A 326 5.08 -14.38 -10.90
N ARG A 327 4.25 -14.05 -11.89
CA ARG A 327 4.65 -13.18 -13.01
C ARG A 327 4.85 -11.75 -12.55
N GLY A 328 3.95 -11.24 -11.71
CA GLY A 328 3.95 -9.85 -11.31
C GLY A 328 3.66 -9.62 -9.84
N ILE A 329 4.34 -8.63 -9.25
CA ILE A 329 4.08 -8.17 -7.89
C ILE A 329 3.92 -6.65 -7.90
N ALA A 330 2.71 -6.22 -7.54
CA ALA A 330 2.33 -4.82 -7.47
C ALA A 330 2.27 -4.36 -5.99
N ALA A 331 3.36 -3.76 -5.50
CA ALA A 331 3.47 -3.34 -4.11
C ALA A 331 2.99 -1.89 -3.92
N THR A 332 1.94 -1.71 -3.11
CA THR A 332 1.30 -0.42 -2.85
C THR A 332 2.01 0.37 -1.76
N GLY A 333 2.06 1.70 -1.93
CA GLY A 333 2.44 2.61 -0.84
C GLY A 333 1.37 2.72 0.24
N PHE A 334 1.68 3.34 1.36
CA PHE A 334 0.75 3.51 2.48
C PHE A 334 -0.21 4.69 2.27
N ILE A 335 -1.30 4.66 3.03
CA ILE A 335 -2.16 5.83 3.21
C ILE A 335 -1.72 6.55 4.49
N THR A 336 -1.56 7.87 4.39
CA THR A 336 -1.42 8.76 5.54
C THR A 336 -2.67 9.61 5.70
N ILE A 337 -2.89 10.19 6.86
CA ILE A 337 -4.00 11.12 7.13
C ILE A 337 -3.40 12.42 7.66
N ASN A 338 -3.59 13.50 6.91
CA ASN A 338 -3.05 14.81 7.23
C ASN A 338 -1.52 14.76 7.51
N GLY A 339 -0.78 14.07 6.63
CA GLY A 339 0.68 13.92 6.69
C GLY A 339 1.20 12.96 7.76
N LYS A 340 0.33 12.25 8.48
CA LYS A 340 0.71 11.30 9.54
C LYS A 340 0.26 9.89 9.20
N GLY A 341 1.06 8.87 9.54
CA GLY A 341 0.71 7.47 9.35
C GLY A 341 -0.62 7.10 10.00
N LEU A 342 -1.33 6.13 9.41
CA LEU A 342 -2.50 5.54 10.04
C LEU A 342 -2.13 4.94 11.40
N SER A 343 -3.03 5.06 12.37
CA SER A 343 -2.82 4.51 13.71
C SER A 343 -4.18 4.11 14.28
N THR A 344 -4.39 2.82 14.44
CA THR A 344 -5.60 2.26 15.04
C THR A 344 -5.67 2.58 16.53
N SER A 345 -4.56 2.48 17.26
CA SER A 345 -4.48 2.79 18.69
C SER A 345 -4.74 4.26 19.02
N ARG A 346 -4.41 5.19 18.11
CA ARG A 346 -4.70 6.63 18.24
C ARG A 346 -5.97 7.04 17.50
N ASN A 347 -6.76 6.08 17.06
CA ASN A 347 -8.01 6.28 16.29
C ASN A 347 -7.87 7.25 15.09
N ARG A 348 -6.64 7.35 14.55
CA ARG A 348 -6.31 8.12 13.33
C ARG A 348 -6.42 7.22 12.10
N ALA A 349 -7.64 6.91 11.74
CA ALA A 349 -7.99 6.11 10.57
C ALA A 349 -9.35 6.54 10.04
N ILE A 350 -9.61 6.32 8.78
CA ILE A 350 -10.97 6.34 8.22
C ILE A 350 -11.38 4.87 8.10
N TRP A 351 -12.32 4.46 8.93
CA TRP A 351 -12.80 3.09 8.96
C TRP A 351 -13.73 2.82 7.78
N ALA A 352 -13.66 1.61 7.22
CA ALA A 352 -14.49 1.21 6.09
C ALA A 352 -16.00 1.39 6.38
N ARG A 353 -16.44 0.92 7.56
CA ARG A 353 -17.83 1.07 7.99
C ARG A 353 -18.25 2.54 8.11
N GLU A 354 -17.41 3.35 8.76
CA GLU A 354 -17.66 4.78 8.95
C GLU A 354 -17.84 5.50 7.62
N TYR A 355 -16.98 5.23 6.62
CA TYR A 355 -17.11 5.82 5.29
C TYR A 355 -18.50 5.57 4.68
N LEU A 356 -19.02 4.34 4.80
CA LEU A 356 -20.35 4.00 4.30
C LEU A 356 -21.48 4.63 5.12
N GLU A 357 -21.33 4.71 6.44
CA GLU A 357 -22.29 5.35 7.34
C GLU A 357 -22.40 6.87 7.09
N GLU A 358 -21.31 7.51 6.62
CA GLU A 358 -21.34 8.91 6.17
C GLU A 358 -22.09 9.09 4.83
N GLY A 359 -22.54 8.00 4.20
CA GLY A 359 -23.42 8.00 3.04
C GLY A 359 -22.71 8.21 1.70
N PHE A 360 -21.40 8.11 1.65
CA PHE A 360 -20.66 8.17 0.39
C PHE A 360 -20.78 6.88 -0.42
N HIS A 361 -20.85 7.05 -1.74
CA HIS A 361 -20.86 5.92 -2.65
C HIS A 361 -19.47 5.24 -2.68
N PRO A 362 -19.38 3.88 -2.63
CA PRO A 362 -18.10 3.19 -2.61
C PRO A 362 -17.21 3.51 -3.82
N ASP A 363 -17.76 3.67 -5.00
CA ASP A 363 -17.01 3.97 -6.22
C ASP A 363 -16.25 5.32 -6.15
N LEU A 364 -16.67 6.25 -5.32
CA LEU A 364 -15.93 7.50 -5.12
C LEU A 364 -14.60 7.24 -4.38
N LEU A 365 -14.63 6.34 -3.39
CA LEU A 365 -13.42 5.93 -2.68
C LEU A 365 -12.53 5.07 -3.58
N ARG A 366 -13.11 4.12 -4.31
CA ARG A 366 -12.39 3.30 -5.31
C ARG A 366 -11.63 4.19 -6.28
N TYR A 367 -12.31 5.17 -6.86
CA TYR A 367 -11.70 6.15 -7.75
C TYR A 367 -10.56 6.92 -7.11
N TYR A 368 -10.78 7.41 -5.88
CA TYR A 368 -9.76 8.16 -5.15
C TYR A 368 -8.51 7.33 -4.89
N LEU A 369 -8.66 6.13 -4.33
CA LEU A 369 -7.56 5.27 -3.90
C LEU A 369 -6.74 4.72 -5.07
N THR A 370 -7.37 4.48 -6.24
CA THR A 370 -6.69 3.95 -7.41
C THR A 370 -6.03 5.02 -8.26
N THR A 371 -6.60 6.25 -8.31
CA THR A 371 -6.14 7.30 -9.22
C THR A 371 -5.33 8.42 -8.55
N THR A 372 -5.24 8.44 -7.21
CA THR A 372 -4.43 9.42 -6.48
C THR A 372 -3.01 8.92 -6.29
N GLY A 373 -2.04 9.63 -6.83
CA GLY A 373 -0.63 9.21 -6.80
C GLY A 373 -0.34 8.00 -7.69
N GLY A 374 0.91 7.53 -7.69
CA GLY A 374 1.30 6.25 -8.27
C GLY A 374 1.08 5.12 -7.27
N LEU A 375 1.00 3.87 -7.75
CA LEU A 375 0.73 2.71 -6.90
C LEU A 375 1.73 2.57 -5.74
N GLN A 376 3.02 2.77 -6.02
CA GLN A 376 4.12 2.68 -5.05
C GLN A 376 4.23 3.87 -4.09
N GLN A 377 3.56 4.98 -4.40
CA GLN A 377 3.67 6.21 -3.62
C GLN A 377 2.73 6.19 -2.44
N ASP A 378 3.17 6.80 -1.34
CA ASP A 378 2.26 7.09 -0.24
C ASP A 378 1.23 8.13 -0.69
N VAL A 379 0.00 7.96 -0.23
CA VAL A 379 -1.10 8.87 -0.52
C VAL A 379 -1.59 9.48 0.78
N ASP A 380 -1.52 10.79 0.84
CA ASP A 380 -2.09 11.52 1.98
C ASP A 380 -3.59 11.74 1.74
N PHE A 381 -4.41 11.12 2.58
CA PHE A 381 -5.86 11.28 2.54
C PHE A 381 -6.26 12.48 3.40
N SER A 382 -7.06 13.35 2.81
CA SER A 382 -7.87 14.33 3.52
C SER A 382 -9.24 14.44 2.87
N TRP A 383 -10.27 14.81 3.63
CA TRP A 383 -11.60 15.00 3.09
C TRP A 383 -11.64 16.13 2.03
N ASP A 384 -10.78 17.13 2.17
CA ASP A 384 -10.63 18.23 1.20
C ASP A 384 -10.08 17.71 -0.14
N ALA A 385 -8.99 16.94 -0.11
CA ALA A 385 -8.41 16.35 -1.33
C ALA A 385 -9.37 15.33 -1.98
N PHE A 386 -10.10 14.57 -1.18
CA PHE A 386 -11.13 13.66 -1.66
C PHE A 386 -12.25 14.43 -2.39
N GLN A 387 -12.78 15.48 -1.77
CA GLN A 387 -13.80 16.35 -2.36
C GLN A 387 -13.31 16.97 -3.67
N GLU A 388 -12.12 17.58 -3.66
CA GLU A 388 -11.57 18.25 -4.85
C GLU A 388 -11.46 17.29 -6.02
N LYS A 389 -10.92 16.09 -5.78
CA LYS A 389 -10.75 15.08 -6.82
C LYS A 389 -12.10 14.56 -7.35
N VAL A 390 -13.01 14.19 -6.48
CA VAL A 390 -14.35 13.70 -6.85
C VAL A 390 -15.13 14.78 -7.60
N ASN A 391 -15.20 15.99 -7.05
CA ASN A 391 -15.94 17.08 -7.67
C ASN A 391 -15.33 17.55 -8.99
N GLY A 392 -14.00 17.57 -9.10
CA GLY A 392 -13.30 18.00 -10.31
C GLY A 392 -13.38 16.99 -11.45
N GLU A 393 -13.04 15.74 -11.15
CA GLU A 393 -12.84 14.72 -12.17
C GLU A 393 -14.12 13.91 -12.44
N LEU A 394 -14.80 13.40 -11.40
CA LEU A 394 -16.01 12.61 -11.61
C LEU A 394 -17.25 13.50 -11.87
N VAL A 395 -17.55 14.46 -11.02
CA VAL A 395 -18.73 15.32 -11.19
C VAL A 395 -18.53 16.32 -12.34
N GLY A 396 -17.43 17.10 -12.27
CA GLY A 396 -17.17 18.21 -13.18
C GLY A 396 -16.74 17.79 -14.58
N THR A 397 -16.11 16.64 -14.72
CA THR A 397 -15.61 16.15 -16.02
C THR A 397 -16.49 15.03 -16.58
N VAL A 398 -16.48 13.86 -15.95
CA VAL A 398 -17.21 12.68 -16.44
C VAL A 398 -18.72 12.91 -16.40
N GLY A 399 -19.26 13.27 -15.26
CA GLY A 399 -20.69 13.48 -15.04
C GLY A 399 -21.25 14.63 -15.87
N ASN A 400 -20.52 15.75 -15.95
CA ASN A 400 -20.92 16.90 -16.77
C ASN A 400 -20.97 16.53 -18.26
N PHE A 401 -19.94 15.84 -18.77
CA PHE A 401 -19.93 15.39 -20.17
C PHE A 401 -21.09 14.44 -20.45
N TRP A 402 -21.24 13.41 -19.61
CA TRP A 402 -22.29 12.41 -19.72
C TRP A 402 -23.68 13.03 -19.79
N TYR A 403 -24.02 13.77 -18.73
CA TYR A 403 -25.35 14.35 -18.59
C TYR A 403 -25.69 15.32 -19.72
N ARG A 404 -24.79 16.24 -20.06
CA ARG A 404 -25.01 17.22 -21.14
C ARG A 404 -25.18 16.57 -22.48
N SER A 405 -24.36 15.60 -22.83
CA SER A 405 -24.38 14.92 -24.12
C SER A 405 -25.67 14.12 -24.31
N LEU A 406 -25.98 13.26 -23.33
CA LEU A 406 -27.16 12.41 -23.41
C LEU A 406 -28.45 13.19 -23.25
N LEU A 407 -28.54 14.21 -22.41
CA LEU A 407 -29.72 15.05 -22.28
C LEU A 407 -30.02 15.80 -23.60
N PHE A 408 -28.98 16.27 -24.30
CA PHE A 408 -29.15 16.91 -25.58
C PHE A 408 -29.60 15.90 -26.64
N ALA A 409 -29.04 14.71 -26.69
CA ALA A 409 -29.44 13.63 -27.58
C ALA A 409 -30.91 13.21 -27.32
N TYR A 410 -31.28 12.97 -26.07
CA TYR A 410 -32.64 12.63 -25.68
C TYR A 410 -33.66 13.68 -26.09
N ARG A 411 -33.40 14.96 -25.84
CA ARG A 411 -34.34 16.07 -26.10
C ARG A 411 -34.55 16.37 -27.59
N ASN A 412 -33.55 16.15 -28.42
CA ASN A 412 -33.60 16.54 -29.84
C ASN A 412 -33.76 15.35 -30.79
N TYR A 413 -33.36 14.13 -30.36
CA TYR A 413 -33.35 12.94 -31.19
C TYR A 413 -34.05 11.72 -30.55
N GLU A 414 -34.55 11.84 -29.30
CA GLU A 414 -35.15 10.75 -28.51
C GLU A 414 -34.19 9.58 -28.28
N GLY A 415 -32.87 9.79 -28.46
CA GLY A 415 -31.82 8.77 -28.33
C GLY A 415 -30.61 9.08 -29.19
N THR A 416 -29.98 8.04 -29.71
CA THR A 416 -28.78 8.11 -30.55
C THR A 416 -29.15 8.53 -31.97
N PRO A 417 -28.61 9.62 -32.52
CA PRO A 417 -28.82 10.01 -33.93
C PRO A 417 -28.35 8.92 -34.91
N ASP A 418 -29.13 8.72 -36.00
CA ASP A 418 -28.80 7.77 -37.07
C ASP A 418 -27.75 8.38 -38.03
N GLU A 419 -26.52 8.50 -37.55
CA GLU A 419 -25.35 9.01 -38.27
C GLU A 419 -24.14 8.12 -37.99
N ASP A 420 -23.12 8.18 -38.86
CA ASP A 420 -21.84 7.49 -38.62
C ASP A 420 -20.94 8.26 -37.64
N VAL A 421 -20.17 7.52 -36.83
CA VAL A 421 -19.14 8.11 -35.95
C VAL A 421 -18.00 8.68 -36.79
N SER A 422 -17.56 9.89 -36.45
CA SER A 422 -16.43 10.54 -37.11
C SER A 422 -15.11 9.81 -36.88
N GLU A 423 -14.18 9.93 -37.83
CA GLU A 423 -12.85 9.35 -37.76
C GLU A 423 -12.08 9.89 -36.51
N GLU A 424 -12.19 11.19 -36.23
CA GLU A 424 -11.58 11.85 -35.08
C GLU A 424 -11.99 11.17 -33.76
N VAL A 425 -13.29 10.89 -33.61
CA VAL A 425 -13.81 10.28 -32.37
C VAL A 425 -13.43 8.80 -32.28
N ARG A 426 -13.49 8.07 -33.40
CA ARG A 426 -13.05 6.68 -33.47
C ARG A 426 -11.61 6.53 -33.06
N GLU A 427 -10.69 7.33 -33.64
CA GLU A 427 -9.27 7.33 -33.29
C GLU A 427 -9.02 7.66 -31.82
N LYS A 428 -9.83 8.55 -31.23
CA LYS A 428 -9.71 8.91 -29.81
C LYS A 428 -10.14 7.77 -28.89
N ILE A 429 -11.20 7.04 -29.22
CA ILE A 429 -11.64 5.88 -28.46
C ILE A 429 -10.64 4.74 -28.60
N GLU A 430 -10.15 4.46 -29.80
CA GLU A 430 -9.10 3.46 -30.06
C GLU A 430 -7.82 3.80 -29.27
N GLY A 431 -7.45 5.09 -29.20
CA GLY A 431 -6.34 5.56 -28.39
C GLY A 431 -6.56 5.31 -26.89
N ALA A 432 -7.75 5.61 -26.36
CA ALA A 432 -8.07 5.38 -24.96
C ALA A 432 -8.08 3.87 -24.60
N ILE A 433 -8.53 3.00 -25.51
CA ILE A 433 -8.42 1.54 -25.38
C ILE A 433 -6.94 1.13 -25.34
N GLY A 434 -6.10 1.72 -26.19
CA GLY A 434 -4.65 1.51 -26.18
C GLY A 434 -4.02 1.92 -24.88
N ASP A 435 -4.38 3.09 -24.34
CA ASP A 435 -3.90 3.60 -23.05
C ASP A 435 -4.22 2.63 -21.88
N VAL A 436 -5.43 2.05 -21.85
CA VAL A 436 -5.80 1.04 -20.84
C VAL A 436 -4.98 -0.21 -20.99
N ARG A 437 -4.80 -0.72 -22.23
CA ARG A 437 -3.99 -1.92 -22.49
C ARG A 437 -2.54 -1.72 -22.05
N GLU A 438 -1.93 -0.58 -22.36
CA GLU A 438 -0.60 -0.21 -21.91
C GLU A 438 -0.54 -0.15 -20.38
N ALA A 439 -1.50 0.53 -19.75
CA ALA A 439 -1.56 0.68 -18.29
C ALA A 439 -1.70 -0.67 -17.56
N VAL A 440 -2.47 -1.62 -18.08
CA VAL A 440 -2.57 -2.98 -17.52
C VAL A 440 -1.23 -3.70 -17.60
N ASN A 441 -0.56 -3.66 -18.75
CA ASN A 441 0.74 -4.31 -18.94
C ASN A 441 1.86 -3.64 -18.14
N ASP A 442 1.71 -2.37 -17.78
CA ASP A 442 2.64 -1.62 -16.91
C ASP A 442 2.25 -1.66 -15.43
N TYR A 443 1.17 -2.37 -15.05
CA TYR A 443 0.63 -2.39 -13.67
C TYR A 443 0.27 -0.98 -13.15
N ASP A 444 -0.13 -0.08 -14.05
CA ASP A 444 -0.49 1.30 -13.74
C ASP A 444 -2.00 1.45 -13.50
N LEU A 445 -2.46 1.17 -12.27
CA LEU A 445 -3.86 1.35 -11.87
C LEU A 445 -4.37 2.77 -12.11
N ARG A 446 -3.51 3.77 -11.92
CA ARG A 446 -3.85 5.16 -12.17
C ARG A 446 -4.12 5.42 -13.64
N GLY A 447 -3.30 4.85 -14.52
CA GLY A 447 -3.47 4.92 -15.97
C GLY A 447 -4.81 4.36 -16.40
N ILE A 448 -5.20 3.19 -15.86
CA ILE A 448 -6.51 2.56 -16.10
C ILE A 448 -7.64 3.52 -15.73
N GLY A 449 -7.66 4.04 -14.50
CA GLY A 449 -8.75 4.90 -14.02
C GLY A 449 -8.84 6.26 -14.72
N LEU A 450 -7.70 6.83 -15.15
CA LEU A 450 -7.68 8.13 -15.81
C LEU A 450 -8.01 8.07 -17.31
N ALA A 451 -8.03 6.89 -17.94
CA ALA A 451 -8.37 6.77 -19.37
C ALA A 451 -9.80 7.28 -19.66
N ALA A 452 -10.78 6.88 -18.85
CA ALA A 452 -12.16 7.35 -18.95
C ALA A 452 -12.28 8.88 -18.75
N VAL A 453 -11.55 9.43 -17.76
CA VAL A 453 -11.58 10.88 -17.48
C VAL A 453 -10.98 11.69 -18.64
N ARG A 454 -9.84 11.25 -19.20
CA ARG A 454 -9.20 11.89 -20.37
C ARG A 454 -10.13 11.87 -21.58
N LEU A 455 -10.84 10.75 -21.81
CA LEU A 455 -11.80 10.64 -22.91
C LEU A 455 -13.01 11.55 -22.67
N ALA A 456 -13.52 11.65 -21.44
CA ALA A 456 -14.60 12.58 -21.09
C ALA A 456 -14.17 14.06 -21.21
N GLN A 457 -12.92 14.40 -20.89
CA GLN A 457 -12.35 15.74 -21.13
C GLN A 457 -12.37 16.07 -22.62
N PHE A 458 -11.87 15.16 -23.46
CA PHE A 458 -11.95 15.33 -24.89
C PHE A 458 -13.41 15.51 -25.36
N GLY A 459 -14.35 14.73 -24.84
CA GLY A 459 -15.78 14.86 -25.12
C GLY A 459 -16.34 16.24 -24.75
N ASN A 460 -15.97 16.78 -23.59
CA ASN A 460 -16.36 18.14 -23.18
C ASN A 460 -15.78 19.21 -24.13
N GLU A 461 -14.54 19.07 -24.56
CA GLU A 461 -13.92 19.97 -25.54
C GLU A 461 -14.58 19.83 -26.90
N TYR A 462 -14.90 18.60 -27.33
CA TYR A 462 -15.51 18.29 -28.62
C TYR A 462 -16.92 18.91 -28.75
N ILE A 463 -17.79 18.68 -27.75
CA ILE A 463 -19.16 19.27 -27.79
C ILE A 463 -19.12 20.78 -27.66
N GLN A 464 -18.18 21.35 -26.89
CA GLN A 464 -18.05 22.80 -26.77
C GLN A 464 -17.50 23.45 -28.05
N ARG A 465 -16.56 22.80 -28.73
CA ARG A 465 -15.98 23.29 -30.00
C ARG A 465 -16.99 23.29 -31.14
N ASN A 466 -17.82 22.25 -31.20
CA ASN A 466 -18.79 22.05 -32.29
C ASN A 466 -20.15 22.70 -32.04
N GLU A 467 -20.48 23.13 -30.83
CA GLU A 467 -21.67 23.90 -30.43
C GLU A 467 -23.00 23.39 -31.04
N PRO A 468 -23.37 22.09 -30.91
CA PRO A 468 -24.55 21.51 -31.58
C PRO A 468 -25.86 22.25 -31.26
N TRP A 469 -25.95 22.93 -30.12
CA TRP A 469 -27.11 23.78 -29.77
C TRP A 469 -27.30 24.98 -30.68
N LYS A 470 -26.29 25.39 -31.44
CA LYS A 470 -26.40 26.44 -32.45
C LYS A 470 -26.75 25.88 -33.84
N LEU A 471 -26.46 24.61 -34.08
CA LEU A 471 -26.61 23.94 -35.35
C LEU A 471 -27.99 23.27 -35.50
N VAL A 472 -28.63 22.87 -34.40
CA VAL A 472 -29.83 22.02 -34.39
C VAL A 472 -30.99 22.56 -35.25
N ASP A 473 -31.14 23.88 -35.33
CA ASP A 473 -32.21 24.52 -36.13
C ASP A 473 -31.78 24.83 -37.58
N ASP A 474 -30.51 25.21 -37.79
CA ASP A 474 -30.02 25.69 -39.09
C ASP A 474 -29.30 24.61 -39.92
N GLU A 475 -28.57 23.70 -39.25
CA GLU A 475 -27.76 22.62 -39.83
C GLU A 475 -28.01 21.29 -39.08
N PRO A 476 -29.25 20.73 -39.10
CA PRO A 476 -29.66 19.62 -38.26
C PRO A 476 -28.85 18.31 -38.52
N GLU A 477 -28.40 18.05 -39.74
CA GLU A 477 -27.56 16.88 -40.05
C GLU A 477 -26.17 17.00 -39.41
N GLU A 478 -25.59 18.20 -39.35
CA GLU A 478 -24.29 18.42 -38.70
C GLU A 478 -24.44 18.33 -37.17
N ALA A 479 -25.51 18.90 -36.61
CA ALA A 479 -25.82 18.74 -35.19
C ALA A 479 -26.00 17.27 -34.82
N ALA A 480 -26.68 16.47 -35.65
CA ALA A 480 -26.89 15.04 -35.44
C ALA A 480 -25.57 14.27 -35.41
N ARG A 481 -24.62 14.55 -36.33
CA ARG A 481 -23.29 13.93 -36.34
C ARG A 481 -22.51 14.24 -35.07
N VAL A 482 -22.47 15.51 -34.67
CA VAL A 482 -21.77 15.91 -33.42
C VAL A 482 -22.35 15.18 -32.22
N ILE A 483 -23.67 15.05 -32.13
CA ILE A 483 -24.32 14.36 -31.00
C ILE A 483 -24.13 12.85 -31.08
N ARG A 484 -24.16 12.26 -32.30
CA ARG A 484 -23.80 10.84 -32.48
C ARG A 484 -22.42 10.52 -31.92
N ASP A 485 -21.44 11.38 -32.22
CA ASP A 485 -20.09 11.29 -31.69
C ASP A 485 -20.05 11.40 -30.15
N CYS A 486 -20.80 12.36 -29.58
CA CYS A 486 -20.88 12.53 -28.14
C CYS A 486 -21.49 11.31 -27.43
N VAL A 487 -22.53 10.67 -28.01
CA VAL A 487 -23.12 9.45 -27.42
C VAL A 487 -22.16 8.28 -27.51
N GLN A 488 -21.37 8.16 -28.60
CA GLN A 488 -20.34 7.14 -28.72
C GLN A 488 -19.22 7.32 -27.67
N ILE A 489 -18.75 8.56 -27.46
CA ILE A 489 -17.78 8.86 -26.43
C ILE A 489 -18.35 8.51 -25.05
N ALA A 490 -19.62 8.81 -24.78
CA ALA A 490 -20.28 8.49 -23.54
C ALA A 490 -20.29 6.96 -23.29
N LYS A 491 -20.69 6.15 -24.30
CA LYS A 491 -20.60 4.69 -24.21
C LYS A 491 -19.19 4.23 -23.87
N ALA A 492 -18.19 4.74 -24.58
CA ALA A 492 -16.80 4.38 -24.36
C ALA A 492 -16.32 4.74 -22.94
N VAL A 493 -16.73 5.91 -22.41
CA VAL A 493 -16.45 6.29 -21.02
C VAL A 493 -17.07 5.30 -20.03
N GLY A 494 -18.31 4.84 -20.29
CA GLY A 494 -18.97 3.83 -19.47
C GLY A 494 -18.19 2.51 -19.38
N VAL A 495 -17.68 2.01 -20.52
CA VAL A 495 -16.86 0.80 -20.57
C VAL A 495 -15.51 1.02 -19.87
N LEU A 496 -14.83 2.13 -20.15
CA LEU A 496 -13.48 2.39 -19.63
C LEU A 496 -13.44 2.67 -18.11
N ILE A 497 -14.53 3.13 -17.51
CA ILE A 497 -14.58 3.45 -16.07
C ILE A 497 -14.96 2.23 -15.21
N GLU A 498 -15.46 1.16 -15.84
CA GLU A 498 -15.96 -0.03 -15.15
C GLU A 498 -14.97 -0.60 -14.14
N PRO A 499 -13.68 -0.83 -14.43
CA PRO A 499 -12.77 -1.45 -13.47
C PRO A 499 -12.60 -0.66 -12.18
N ILE A 500 -12.81 0.64 -12.25
CA ILE A 500 -12.56 1.56 -11.12
C ILE A 500 -13.85 1.94 -10.39
N ALA A 501 -14.96 2.11 -11.11
CA ALA A 501 -16.25 2.55 -10.58
C ALA A 501 -17.40 1.69 -11.13
N PRO A 502 -17.43 0.38 -10.75
CA PRO A 502 -18.29 -0.60 -11.38
C PRO A 502 -19.80 -0.29 -11.26
N ASP A 503 -20.30 0.08 -10.08
CA ASP A 503 -21.71 0.44 -9.91
C ASP A 503 -22.11 1.68 -10.73
N LYS A 504 -21.20 2.66 -10.78
CA LYS A 504 -21.44 3.86 -11.60
C LYS A 504 -21.40 3.54 -13.08
N ALA A 505 -20.50 2.67 -13.52
CA ALA A 505 -20.44 2.19 -14.89
C ALA A 505 -21.73 1.45 -15.27
N GLU A 506 -22.24 0.56 -14.40
CA GLU A 506 -23.49 -0.16 -14.60
C GLU A 506 -24.70 0.81 -14.69
N ALA A 507 -24.74 1.83 -13.82
CA ALA A 507 -25.75 2.86 -13.88
C ALA A 507 -25.69 3.69 -15.17
N LEU A 508 -24.48 3.95 -15.68
CA LEU A 508 -24.27 4.64 -16.96
C LEU A 508 -24.70 3.77 -18.14
N TRP A 509 -24.37 2.47 -18.12
CA TRP A 509 -24.76 1.48 -19.11
C TRP A 509 -26.27 1.37 -19.24
N ALA A 510 -26.95 1.26 -18.10
CA ALA A 510 -28.41 1.23 -18.06
C ALA A 510 -29.07 2.52 -18.59
N GLN A 511 -28.48 3.71 -18.33
CA GLN A 511 -28.99 4.99 -18.86
C GLN A 511 -28.88 5.10 -20.39
N LEU A 512 -27.88 4.43 -20.99
CA LEU A 512 -27.75 4.32 -22.44
C LEU A 512 -28.77 3.34 -23.07
N GLY A 513 -29.48 2.57 -22.26
CA GLY A 513 -30.39 1.54 -22.72
C GLY A 513 -29.68 0.33 -23.32
N GLU A 514 -28.43 0.09 -22.97
CA GLU A 514 -27.68 -1.10 -23.38
C GLU A 514 -28.27 -2.36 -22.76
N ASP A 515 -28.22 -3.46 -23.49
CA ASP A 515 -28.65 -4.78 -23.01
C ASP A 515 -27.52 -5.45 -22.19
N GLY A 516 -27.87 -6.24 -21.18
CA GLY A 516 -26.91 -6.96 -20.33
C GLY A 516 -26.25 -6.06 -19.30
N SER A 517 -25.07 -6.44 -18.83
CA SER A 517 -24.29 -5.71 -17.85
C SER A 517 -22.98 -5.19 -18.44
N VAL A 518 -22.54 -4.01 -18.00
CA VAL A 518 -21.22 -3.48 -18.39
C VAL A 518 -20.07 -4.35 -17.88
N HIS A 519 -20.31 -5.15 -16.83
CA HIS A 519 -19.32 -6.09 -16.30
C HIS A 519 -18.98 -7.23 -17.27
N ASP A 520 -19.89 -7.54 -18.21
CA ASP A 520 -19.66 -8.51 -19.27
C ASP A 520 -19.02 -7.88 -20.54
N ALA A 521 -18.82 -6.56 -20.55
CA ALA A 521 -18.31 -5.85 -21.71
C ALA A 521 -16.79 -5.91 -21.83
N HIS A 522 -16.31 -6.06 -23.06
CA HIS A 522 -14.90 -5.93 -23.39
C HIS A 522 -14.55 -4.53 -23.86
N LEU A 523 -13.27 -4.12 -23.80
CA LEU A 523 -12.83 -2.79 -24.26
C LEU A 523 -13.25 -2.47 -25.71
N GLN A 524 -13.37 -3.48 -26.57
CA GLN A 524 -13.78 -3.29 -27.97
C GLN A 524 -15.26 -2.87 -28.11
N ASP A 525 -16.10 -3.18 -27.12
CA ASP A 525 -17.52 -2.81 -27.12
C ASP A 525 -17.72 -1.28 -27.03
N ALA A 526 -16.68 -0.57 -26.55
CA ALA A 526 -16.61 0.90 -26.61
C ALA A 526 -16.75 1.47 -28.04
N LEU A 527 -16.42 0.67 -29.06
CA LEU A 527 -16.53 1.05 -30.49
C LEU A 527 -17.84 0.59 -31.14
N GLU A 528 -18.61 -0.26 -30.49
CA GLU A 528 -19.91 -0.69 -30.97
C GLU A 528 -20.94 0.45 -30.89
N SER A 529 -21.92 0.45 -31.78
CA SER A 529 -22.93 1.49 -31.78
C SER A 529 -23.82 1.43 -30.55
N PRO A 530 -24.05 2.55 -29.85
CA PRO A 530 -25.05 2.62 -28.79
C PRO A 530 -26.46 2.31 -29.29
N PRO A 531 -27.39 1.92 -28.40
CA PRO A 531 -28.80 1.75 -28.73
C PRO A 531 -29.41 2.98 -29.39
N GLU A 532 -30.41 2.76 -30.29
CA GLU A 532 -31.10 3.86 -31.01
C GLU A 532 -31.87 4.78 -30.04
N THR A 533 -32.38 4.23 -28.94
CA THR A 533 -33.21 4.98 -27.99
C THR A 533 -32.78 4.69 -26.54
N PHE A 534 -32.87 5.69 -25.70
CA PHE A 534 -32.66 5.59 -24.26
C PHE A 534 -33.59 6.55 -23.49
N ASP A 535 -33.75 6.30 -22.20
CA ASP A 535 -34.59 7.12 -21.33
C ASP A 535 -33.91 8.45 -20.95
N GLU A 536 -34.68 9.38 -20.33
CA GLU A 536 -34.10 10.65 -19.86
C GLU A 536 -32.97 10.44 -18.91
N PRO A 537 -31.74 10.89 -19.24
CA PRO A 537 -30.57 10.65 -18.39
C PRO A 537 -30.61 11.46 -17.09
N GLY A 538 -30.07 10.87 -16.02
CA GLY A 538 -29.81 11.52 -14.75
C GLY A 538 -28.35 11.95 -14.58
N GLU A 539 -28.09 12.78 -13.59
CA GLU A 539 -26.72 13.10 -13.16
C GLU A 539 -26.09 11.86 -12.47
N PRO A 540 -24.97 11.33 -12.95
CA PRO A 540 -24.42 10.07 -12.44
C PRO A 540 -23.69 10.21 -11.11
N PHE A 541 -23.18 11.41 -10.82
CA PHE A 541 -22.40 11.69 -9.60
C PHE A 541 -23.00 12.87 -8.85
N GLU A 542 -23.02 12.74 -7.52
CA GLU A 542 -23.44 13.81 -6.62
C GLU A 542 -22.25 14.62 -6.16
N LYS A 543 -22.41 15.95 -6.12
CA LYS A 543 -21.39 16.86 -5.63
C LYS A 543 -21.24 16.76 -4.12
N ILE A 544 -20.02 16.70 -3.64
CA ILE A 544 -19.70 16.82 -2.22
C ILE A 544 -19.63 18.31 -1.88
N GLU A 545 -20.46 18.75 -0.93
CA GLU A 545 -20.53 20.15 -0.52
C GLU A 545 -19.51 20.50 0.56
N ASP A 546 -19.07 21.77 0.61
CA ASP A 546 -18.02 22.26 1.52
C ASP A 546 -18.40 22.07 3.00
N ASP A 547 -19.65 22.35 3.36
CA ASP A 547 -20.17 22.18 4.72
C ASP A 547 -20.04 20.72 5.20
N ARG A 548 -20.15 19.76 4.28
CA ARG A 548 -20.00 18.34 4.59
C ARG A 548 -18.55 17.97 4.91
N VAL A 549 -17.60 18.53 4.18
CA VAL A 549 -16.16 18.33 4.41
C VAL A 549 -15.74 18.93 5.74
N GLU A 550 -16.23 20.14 6.08
CA GLU A 550 -15.97 20.77 7.37
C GLU A 550 -16.46 19.89 8.54
N GLU A 551 -17.69 19.35 8.45
CA GLU A 551 -18.23 18.41 9.45
C GLU A 551 -17.36 17.16 9.63
N LEU A 552 -16.88 16.57 8.53
CA LEU A 552 -16.05 15.35 8.57
C LEU A 552 -14.65 15.60 9.14
N ASN A 553 -14.07 16.75 8.81
CA ASN A 553 -12.78 17.16 9.37
C ASN A 553 -12.90 17.41 10.89
N GLU A 554 -13.99 18.06 11.35
CA GLU A 554 -14.26 18.25 12.79
C GLU A 554 -14.45 16.90 13.52
N LYS A 555 -15.19 15.97 12.93
CA LYS A 555 -15.39 14.62 13.50
C LYS A 555 -14.05 13.87 13.64
N LEU A 556 -13.22 13.89 12.61
CA LEU A 556 -11.91 13.24 12.62
C LEU A 556 -10.99 13.85 13.68
N ALA A 557 -10.94 15.18 13.76
CA ALA A 557 -10.12 15.89 14.75
C ALA A 557 -10.56 15.57 16.19
N ALA A 558 -11.87 15.65 16.48
CA ALA A 558 -12.42 15.34 17.79
C ALA A 558 -12.11 13.90 18.24
N ARG A 559 -12.19 12.93 17.32
CA ARG A 559 -11.90 11.52 17.61
C ARG A 559 -10.41 11.28 17.93
N ILE A 560 -9.51 11.97 17.23
CA ILE A 560 -8.07 11.88 17.48
C ILE A 560 -7.73 12.50 18.84
N GLU A 561 -8.36 13.62 19.20
CA GLU A 561 -8.18 14.29 20.50
C GLU A 561 -8.72 13.44 21.67
N GLU A 562 -9.89 12.79 21.48
CA GLU A 562 -10.46 11.87 22.48
C GLU A 562 -9.53 10.68 22.73
N ALA A 563 -9.02 10.02 21.68
CA ALA A 563 -8.10 8.90 21.81
C ALA A 563 -6.77 9.30 22.50
N ALA A 564 -6.27 10.51 22.26
CA ALA A 564 -5.09 11.02 22.93
C ALA A 564 -5.34 11.23 24.44
N SER A 565 -6.51 11.79 24.82
CA SER A 565 -6.86 12.00 26.21
C SER A 565 -7.10 10.71 27.00
N ASP A 566 -7.62 9.66 26.34
CA ASP A 566 -7.83 8.36 26.95
C ASP A 566 -6.48 7.66 27.26
N GLN A 567 -5.51 7.73 26.33
CA GLN A 567 -4.16 7.20 26.54
C GLN A 567 -3.43 7.91 27.70
N GLU A 568 -3.57 9.24 27.83
CA GLU A 568 -3.02 9.98 28.97
C GLU A 568 -3.66 9.56 30.28
N SER A 569 -4.98 9.30 30.31
CA SER A 569 -5.70 8.87 31.52
C SER A 569 -5.38 7.43 31.93
N GLU A 570 -5.11 6.54 30.99
CA GLU A 570 -4.64 5.16 31.25
C GLU A 570 -3.23 5.17 31.81
N ALA A 571 -2.32 5.96 31.24
CA ALA A 571 -0.96 6.13 31.76
C ALA A 571 -0.92 6.73 33.17
N GLU A 572 -1.85 7.64 33.53
CA GLU A 572 -1.98 8.18 34.90
C GLU A 572 -2.55 7.15 35.90
N THR A 573 -3.38 6.20 35.46
CA THR A 573 -3.94 5.15 36.33
C THR A 573 -2.97 4.01 36.61
N GLU A 574 -2.06 3.69 35.71
CA GLU A 574 -1.01 2.71 35.93
C GLU A 574 0.11 3.19 36.88
N THR A 575 0.26 4.51 37.07
CA THR A 575 1.29 5.10 37.94
C THR A 575 0.92 5.16 39.43
N ASP A 576 -0.32 4.81 39.83
CA ASP A 576 -0.76 4.94 41.23
C ASP A 576 -0.49 3.68 42.10
N ASP A 577 0.04 2.55 41.56
CA ASP A 577 0.23 1.30 42.36
C ASP A 577 1.66 0.77 42.46
N GLU A 578 2.72 1.49 42.07
CA GLU A 578 4.06 1.10 42.44
C GLU A 578 4.96 2.26 42.88
N GLY A 579 5.44 2.14 44.12
CA GLY A 579 6.29 3.13 44.78
C GLY A 579 7.70 3.17 44.25
N ALA A 580 8.13 4.40 43.93
CA ALA A 580 9.48 4.94 44.03
C ALA A 580 10.65 4.14 43.44
N GLY A 581 10.94 4.40 42.20
CA GLY A 581 12.26 4.24 41.59
C GLY A 581 12.43 5.28 40.50
N GLU A 582 13.09 6.40 40.85
CA GLU A 582 13.42 7.45 39.90
C GLU A 582 14.30 6.90 38.80
N SER A 583 13.78 6.75 37.59
CA SER A 583 14.57 6.80 36.36
C SER A 583 14.05 7.98 35.55
N GLU A 584 14.92 8.94 35.33
CA GLU A 584 14.66 10.12 34.50
C GLU A 584 14.32 9.69 33.07
N SER A 585 13.02 9.67 32.71
CA SER A 585 12.59 9.75 31.33
C SER A 585 12.82 11.20 30.88
N GLU A 586 13.51 11.41 29.77
CA GLU A 586 13.64 12.73 29.16
C GLU A 586 12.24 13.27 28.86
N PRO A 587 11.96 14.53 29.20
CA PRO A 587 10.63 15.11 29.03
C PRO A 587 10.34 15.27 27.54
N MET A 588 9.13 14.86 27.12
CA MET A 588 8.55 15.33 25.84
C MET A 588 8.65 16.86 25.84
N THR A 589 9.25 17.40 24.79
CA THR A 589 9.46 18.83 24.59
C THR A 589 8.11 19.54 24.76
N ASP A 590 8.04 20.40 25.78
CA ASP A 590 6.87 21.23 26.03
C ASP A 590 6.64 22.08 24.76
N THR A 591 5.48 21.98 24.12
CA THR A 591 5.18 22.72 22.89
C THR A 591 5.20 24.24 23.10
N ASP A 592 5.23 24.71 24.34
CA ASP A 592 5.37 26.12 24.69
C ASP A 592 6.80 26.66 24.45
N ASP A 593 7.81 25.78 24.25
CA ASP A 593 9.19 26.15 23.96
C ASP A 593 9.52 26.15 22.45
N LEU A 594 8.59 25.71 21.58
CA LEU A 594 8.78 25.75 20.13
C LEU A 594 8.45 27.12 19.56
N GLU A 595 9.30 27.63 18.67
CA GLU A 595 9.01 28.87 17.95
C GLU A 595 7.73 28.71 17.10
N PRO A 596 6.76 29.66 17.20
CA PRO A 596 5.52 29.55 16.41
C PRO A 596 5.81 29.66 14.91
N LEU A 597 4.96 29.02 14.11
CA LEU A 597 5.05 29.14 12.65
C LEU A 597 4.93 30.61 12.24
N LEU A 598 5.72 30.98 11.22
CA LEU A 598 5.62 32.31 10.62
C LEU A 598 4.24 32.50 9.99
N GLU A 599 3.61 33.68 10.22
CA GLU A 599 2.31 34.03 9.65
C GLU A 599 2.37 34.20 8.11
N ASP A 600 3.51 34.68 7.59
CA ASP A 600 3.72 34.88 6.17
C ASP A 600 4.08 33.56 5.47
N ARG A 601 3.19 33.10 4.60
CA ARG A 601 3.41 31.89 3.78
C ARG A 601 4.12 32.24 2.48
N ILE A 602 5.12 31.47 2.13
CA ILE A 602 5.79 31.55 0.83
C ILE A 602 5.07 30.66 -0.20
N SER A 603 5.03 31.11 -1.46
CA SER A 603 4.53 30.30 -2.56
C SER A 603 5.53 29.21 -2.96
N PHE A 604 5.06 28.20 -3.70
CA PHE A 604 5.96 27.17 -4.26
C PHE A 604 7.00 27.77 -5.23
N GLU A 605 6.66 28.83 -5.94
CA GLU A 605 7.62 29.57 -6.81
C GLU A 605 8.73 30.24 -6.01
N GLU A 606 8.42 30.81 -4.85
CA GLU A 606 9.41 31.40 -3.94
C GLU A 606 10.31 30.31 -3.33
N PHE A 607 9.75 29.17 -2.93
CA PHE A 607 10.56 28.04 -2.47
C PHE A 607 11.49 27.50 -3.57
N GLN A 608 11.04 27.41 -4.81
CA GLN A 608 11.88 26.97 -5.94
C GLN A 608 13.06 27.88 -6.24
N GLN A 609 13.03 29.15 -5.79
CA GLN A 609 14.15 30.07 -5.91
C GLN A 609 15.30 29.78 -4.94
N LEU A 610 15.03 28.97 -3.89
CA LEU A 610 16.07 28.50 -3.00
C LEU A 610 16.86 27.37 -3.67
N ASP A 611 18.19 27.47 -3.63
CA ASP A 611 19.07 26.39 -4.09
C ASP A 611 19.63 25.62 -2.88
N VAL A 612 18.80 24.71 -2.34
CA VAL A 612 19.15 23.86 -1.21
C VAL A 612 19.77 22.58 -1.75
N ARG A 613 20.95 22.19 -1.25
CA ARG A 613 21.72 21.06 -1.77
C ARG A 613 22.26 20.16 -0.66
N VAL A 614 22.48 18.90 -1.02
CA VAL A 614 23.25 17.97 -0.19
C VAL A 614 24.72 18.32 -0.33
N GLY A 615 25.37 18.60 0.78
CA GLY A 615 26.80 18.84 0.87
C GLY A 615 27.50 17.78 1.71
N ARG A 616 28.84 17.76 1.65
CA ARG A 616 29.70 17.00 2.54
C ARG A 616 30.76 17.93 3.11
N ILE A 617 30.90 17.93 4.43
CA ILE A 617 31.95 18.67 5.11
C ILE A 617 33.29 17.98 4.84
N GLU A 618 34.23 18.70 4.22
CA GLU A 618 35.59 18.21 3.96
C GLU A 618 36.58 18.63 5.04
N ASP A 619 36.37 19.81 5.63
CA ASP A 619 37.23 20.37 6.67
C ASP A 619 36.42 21.28 7.61
N ALA A 620 36.80 21.32 8.89
CA ALA A 620 36.15 22.13 9.91
C ALA A 620 37.20 22.72 10.88
N GLU A 621 37.30 24.06 10.95
CA GLU A 621 38.25 24.74 11.83
C GLU A 621 37.56 25.84 12.64
N GLY A 622 37.91 25.98 13.91
CA GLY A 622 37.42 27.08 14.74
C GLY A 622 38.00 28.43 14.33
N ILE A 623 37.14 29.45 14.23
CA ILE A 623 37.61 30.81 13.90
C ILE A 623 38.28 31.43 15.13
N GLU A 624 39.48 32.00 14.93
CA GLU A 624 40.23 32.67 15.99
C GLU A 624 39.55 33.99 16.41
N GLY A 625 39.22 34.11 17.68
CA GLY A 625 38.52 35.30 18.22
C GLY A 625 37.00 35.22 18.19
N ALA A 626 36.43 34.15 17.62
CA ALA A 626 35.00 33.80 17.72
C ALA A 626 34.82 32.54 18.59
N ASP A 627 34.02 32.67 19.64
CA ASP A 627 33.83 31.59 20.58
C ASP A 627 32.89 30.47 20.05
N ASP A 628 31.95 30.85 19.19
CA ASP A 628 30.87 29.94 18.74
C ASP A 628 30.95 29.58 17.23
N LEU A 629 31.87 30.21 16.46
CA LEU A 629 31.94 30.06 15.02
C LEU A 629 33.00 29.08 14.54
N ALA A 630 32.63 28.21 13.64
CA ALA A 630 33.53 27.36 12.87
C ALA A 630 33.52 27.75 11.37
N ARG A 631 34.67 27.63 10.74
CA ARG A 631 34.82 27.67 9.28
C ARG A 631 34.77 26.25 8.75
N LEU A 632 33.90 26.01 7.81
CA LEU A 632 33.73 24.72 7.18
C LEU A 632 34.05 24.80 5.69
N GLU A 633 34.70 23.79 5.15
CA GLU A 633 34.79 23.57 3.70
C GLU A 633 33.79 22.47 3.32
N VAL A 634 32.78 22.78 2.50
CA VAL A 634 31.68 21.93 2.13
C VAL A 634 31.69 21.63 0.64
N ASP A 635 31.96 20.37 0.27
CA ASP A 635 31.81 19.88 -1.10
C ASP A 635 30.32 19.78 -1.46
N ILE A 636 29.92 20.40 -2.57
CA ILE A 636 28.56 20.33 -3.13
C ILE A 636 28.56 19.66 -4.51
N GLY A 637 29.52 18.76 -4.76
CA GLY A 637 29.57 17.88 -5.92
C GLY A 637 30.26 18.49 -7.16
N PHE A 638 30.17 19.78 -7.36
CA PHE A 638 30.80 20.49 -8.48
C PHE A 638 31.73 21.61 -8.03
N GLU A 639 31.70 22.02 -6.79
CA GLU A 639 32.63 22.96 -6.15
C GLU A 639 32.65 22.79 -4.64
N THR A 640 33.74 23.22 -3.98
CA THR A 640 33.81 23.29 -2.52
C THR A 640 33.53 24.73 -2.07
N ARG A 641 32.69 24.88 -1.05
CA ARG A 641 32.30 26.18 -0.51
C ARG A 641 32.78 26.39 0.91
N GLN A 642 33.29 27.56 1.19
CA GLN A 642 33.57 28.01 2.54
C GLN A 642 32.29 28.52 3.19
N VAL A 643 31.92 27.97 4.34
CA VAL A 643 30.74 28.32 5.12
C VAL A 643 31.12 28.58 6.56
N VAL A 644 30.54 29.60 7.17
CA VAL A 644 30.72 29.91 8.60
C VAL A 644 29.44 29.51 9.35
N ALA A 645 29.58 28.67 10.36
CA ALA A 645 28.45 28.18 11.14
C ALA A 645 28.69 28.29 12.66
N GLY A 646 27.61 28.49 13.41
CA GLY A 646 27.63 28.70 14.86
C GLY A 646 27.67 27.39 15.65
N ILE A 647 28.53 26.42 15.29
CA ILE A 647 28.52 25.07 15.80
C ILE A 647 29.77 24.70 16.63
N LYS A 648 30.73 25.62 16.79
CA LYS A 648 32.04 25.33 17.38
C LYS A 648 31.98 24.82 18.83
N ARG A 649 30.94 25.18 19.60
CA ARG A 649 30.79 24.74 20.99
C ARG A 649 29.91 23.50 21.11
N LEU A 650 29.12 23.23 20.10
CA LEU A 650 28.08 22.23 20.10
C LEU A 650 28.54 20.92 19.44
N HIS A 651 29.57 21.00 18.59
CA HIS A 651 30.11 19.84 17.86
C HIS A 651 31.61 19.69 18.03
N ASP A 652 32.10 18.46 18.02
CA ASP A 652 33.54 18.18 17.89
C ASP A 652 33.95 18.37 16.43
N LEU A 653 34.69 19.45 16.17
CA LEU A 653 35.05 19.83 14.80
C LEU A 653 35.93 18.78 14.11
N ASP A 654 36.66 17.94 14.85
CA ASP A 654 37.51 16.88 14.30
C ASP A 654 36.67 15.68 13.78
N GLU A 655 35.42 15.54 14.22
CA GLU A 655 34.50 14.48 13.81
C GLU A 655 33.59 14.89 12.64
N LEU A 656 33.51 16.18 12.29
CA LEU A 656 32.66 16.67 11.21
C LEU A 656 33.13 16.32 9.78
N PRO A 657 34.43 16.23 9.46
CA PRO A 657 34.85 15.86 8.10
C PRO A 657 34.32 14.49 7.66
N GLY A 658 33.68 14.46 6.49
CA GLY A 658 32.99 13.28 5.94
C GLY A 658 31.48 13.27 6.15
N THR A 659 30.96 14.08 7.08
CA THR A 659 29.51 14.16 7.38
C THR A 659 28.75 14.84 6.24
N LYS A 660 27.63 14.25 5.82
CA LYS A 660 26.67 14.88 4.90
C LYS A 660 25.87 15.94 5.65
N CYS A 661 25.59 17.06 4.98
CA CYS A 661 24.77 18.14 5.51
C CYS A 661 23.87 18.73 4.44
N VAL A 662 22.87 19.49 4.84
CA VAL A 662 22.01 20.26 3.92
C VAL A 662 22.46 21.72 3.93
N LEU A 663 22.73 22.27 2.73
CA LEU A 663 23.25 23.63 2.53
C LEU A 663 22.32 24.45 1.65
N LEU A 664 21.94 25.66 2.09
CA LEU A 664 21.37 26.69 1.23
C LEU A 664 22.51 27.41 0.47
N ALA A 665 22.59 27.11 -0.83
CA ALA A 665 23.75 27.45 -1.65
C ALA A 665 23.66 28.81 -2.36
N ASN A 666 22.49 29.40 -2.56
CA ASN A 666 22.30 30.65 -3.28
C ASN A 666 22.07 31.88 -2.40
N MET A 667 22.64 31.88 -1.21
CA MET A 667 22.69 33.08 -0.36
C MET A 667 23.76 34.07 -0.86
N GLU A 668 23.52 35.34 -0.64
CA GLU A 668 24.57 36.36 -0.85
C GLU A 668 25.74 36.13 0.12
N PRO A 669 27.00 36.21 -0.34
CA PRO A 669 28.15 36.03 0.53
C PRO A 669 28.14 37.01 1.69
N ALA A 670 28.42 36.53 2.89
CA ALA A 670 28.50 37.32 4.12
C ALA A 670 29.91 37.22 4.73
N GLU A 671 30.41 38.27 5.33
CA GLU A 671 31.70 38.29 6.06
C GLU A 671 31.41 38.22 7.58
N LEU A 672 31.80 37.12 8.23
CA LEU A 672 31.65 36.89 9.66
C LEU A 672 33.02 36.76 10.32
N PHE A 673 33.36 37.64 11.25
CA PHE A 673 34.66 37.71 11.91
C PHE A 673 35.88 37.71 10.96
N GLY A 674 35.74 38.36 9.79
CA GLY A 674 36.79 38.44 8.77
C GLY A 674 36.92 37.19 7.90
N VAL A 675 35.99 36.24 7.99
CA VAL A 675 35.90 35.04 7.16
C VAL A 675 34.64 35.12 6.29
N GLU A 676 34.77 34.91 5.00
CA GLU A 676 33.67 34.92 4.05
C GLU A 676 32.88 33.62 4.14
N SER A 677 31.53 33.71 4.23
CA SER A 677 30.60 32.59 4.17
C SER A 677 29.81 32.62 2.87
N ASN A 678 29.89 31.57 2.07
CA ASN A 678 29.22 31.41 0.78
C ASN A 678 28.09 30.37 0.82
N GLY A 679 27.17 30.49 1.76
CA GLY A 679 26.03 29.60 1.98
C GLY A 679 25.73 29.45 3.46
N MET A 680 24.70 28.68 3.78
CA MET A 680 24.29 28.42 5.15
C MET A 680 23.97 26.93 5.32
N ILE A 681 24.61 26.26 6.28
CA ILE A 681 24.23 24.89 6.70
C ILE A 681 22.94 24.99 7.52
N LEU A 682 22.03 24.07 7.27
CA LEU A 682 20.79 23.94 8.02
C LEU A 682 21.01 23.02 9.23
N ALA A 683 20.58 23.48 10.38
CA ALA A 683 20.63 22.75 11.64
C ALA A 683 19.35 23.01 12.44
N ALA A 684 19.01 22.12 13.36
CA ALA A 684 17.81 22.18 14.18
C ALA A 684 18.15 22.12 15.67
N GLY A 685 17.26 22.65 16.51
CA GLY A 685 17.37 22.61 17.96
C GLY A 685 18.44 23.51 18.58
N GLU A 686 18.50 23.58 19.92
CA GLU A 686 19.47 24.38 20.67
C GLU A 686 20.90 23.86 20.54
N GLU A 687 21.05 22.54 20.27
CA GLU A 687 22.33 21.88 20.06
C GLU A 687 22.83 21.97 18.60
N ALA A 688 22.05 22.65 17.71
CA ALA A 688 22.34 22.85 16.31
C ALA A 688 22.62 21.54 15.54
N ASP A 689 21.76 20.53 15.73
CA ASP A 689 21.86 19.26 15.04
C ASP A 689 21.84 19.45 13.52
N LEU A 690 22.88 18.97 12.86
CA LEU A 690 23.01 19.15 11.40
C LEU A 690 21.96 18.35 10.66
N LEU A 691 21.15 19.03 9.83
CA LEU A 691 20.22 18.34 8.94
C LEU A 691 21.01 17.55 7.88
N THR A 692 20.67 16.29 7.71
CA THR A 692 21.30 15.36 6.76
C THR A 692 20.24 14.57 5.98
N THR A 693 20.67 13.77 5.02
CA THR A 693 19.77 12.89 4.25
C THR A 693 19.66 11.53 4.91
N HIS A 694 18.44 11.02 5.08
CA HIS A 694 18.18 9.67 5.60
C HIS A 694 18.55 8.55 4.59
N GLY A 695 18.80 8.88 3.32
CA GLY A 695 19.15 7.94 2.25
C GLY A 695 20.46 8.28 1.55
N ASP A 696 20.75 7.56 0.45
CA ASP A 696 22.00 7.67 -0.32
C ASP A 696 22.04 8.84 -1.32
N ALA A 697 21.34 9.95 -1.03
CA ALA A 697 21.40 11.12 -1.91
C ALA A 697 22.86 11.55 -2.14
N ASP A 698 23.24 11.76 -3.41
CA ASP A 698 24.59 12.13 -3.79
C ASP A 698 24.90 13.58 -3.40
N VAL A 699 26.18 13.85 -3.10
CA VAL A 699 26.67 15.20 -2.86
C VAL A 699 26.44 16.06 -4.10
N GLY A 700 25.81 17.21 -3.92
CA GLY A 700 25.41 18.14 -4.99
C GLY A 700 23.97 18.00 -5.44
N GLU A 701 23.24 16.96 -5.04
CA GLU A 701 21.81 16.87 -5.36
C GLU A 701 20.99 18.00 -4.75
N LYS A 702 20.00 18.47 -5.51
CA LYS A 702 19.09 19.53 -5.08
C LYS A 702 17.98 18.97 -4.22
N VAL A 703 17.81 19.52 -3.03
CA VAL A 703 16.63 19.25 -2.17
C VAL A 703 15.41 19.92 -2.82
N ARG A 704 14.32 19.16 -2.97
CA ARG A 704 13.11 19.56 -3.70
C ARG A 704 11.88 19.37 -2.86
#